data_dc87b81246218850674a5fe8856fba6f
#
_entry.id   dc87b81246218850674a5fe8856fba6f
#
_cell.length_a   1.000
_cell.length_b   1.000
_cell.length_c   1.000
_cell.angle_alpha   90.00
_cell.angle_beta   90.00
_cell.angle_gamma   90.00
#
_symmetry.space_group_name_H-M   'P 1'
#
loop_
_entity.id
_entity.type
_entity.pdbx_description
1 polymer ?
#
loop_
_entity_poly.entity_id
_entity_poly.type
_entity_poly.pdbx_seq_one_letter_code
_entity_poly.pdbx_strand_id
1 'polypeptide(L)'
;MARKPKAATGGKTVTTLTHDEAKRRNIPTAEFVSVLEPEEERPLELRYPRNRDLDPQLVWRGKDEQDWSDLVVHVPPLYIQEKVHPKALIDDLLRETKERAHEAGEVTPDLFADFNGMPKDADKTEFYQHDQNWTNRMILGDSLQVMASLAEREGLRGKVQCIYFDPPYGIKFNSNFQWSTTSRDVKDGNAGHITREPEQVKAFRDTWRDGIHSYLTYLRDRLTVARDLLTESGSIFVQIGDENVHRVRALLEDVFGDESFVAQIATKTSGGSTGVYLSGVIDYVLWFAKNGEHTKYRSLFGTKGLGEDAADKYSRVRLHNLETRSLTPAERALEADLPNGARVYRQDNITSQSVGRDKGEGAASWFPVEIAGQEIRPSIKVRWKTNELGMQRLLAASRVELTSNSLSYVRFLDDFSATTINNSWTDIGGIQSRADPKVYVVQTPTTLIQRCILMATDPGDLVLDPTCGSGTTATVAEQWGRRWITIDTSRVALALARARIMGARYPYYLLADSRDGQMKEGEVARTAPSSQPTHGNIRHGFVYERVPHITLKSIANNAEIDVIWEQWQRTLEPLREKLNAALKTTWQEWEIPREPDPKWPDGATKLHADWWQARVRRQKEIDASIAAKAEYEYLYDKPYEDRRRVRVAGPFTVESLSPHRMLAVGEDGDLVDTAAEASAQYAATQAFPQMILENLKTAGVQQAHRDDRIAFTALHPWPGDLVCGEGRYLEGDAEKRAAIFIGPEFGTVQRADLVAAAREAGDAGFDVLVACAFNYEAHTTEFAKLGRLPVLKARMNADLHMAADLKNTGKGNLFVIFGEPDIDLLTDSDGRHRVKVNGVDLFKPQTGEVVSDGADGIACWFIDTDYNEESFFVRHAYFLGANDPYGSLRTTLKAEIDPDAWATLHGDTSRPFPKPRSGRIAVKVINHLGDEVMKVFRVA
;
A
#
# COMPACT_ATOMS: atom_id res chain seq x y z
N MET A 1 16.46 -20.31 -64.47
CA MET A 1 16.75 -20.03 -63.05
C MET A 1 15.68 -19.06 -62.58
N ALA A 2 14.66 -19.57 -61.93
CA ALA A 2 13.54 -18.75 -61.45
C ALA A 2 13.87 -18.22 -60.05
N ARG A 3 13.78 -16.90 -59.88
CA ARG A 3 13.94 -16.21 -58.60
C ARG A 3 12.78 -16.62 -57.66
N LYS A 4 13.10 -17.17 -56.49
CA LYS A 4 12.15 -17.33 -55.41
C LYS A 4 11.62 -15.95 -54.96
N PRO A 5 10.33 -15.81 -54.67
CA PRO A 5 9.81 -14.58 -54.10
C PRO A 5 10.29 -14.39 -52.68
N LYS A 6 10.69 -13.14 -52.35
CA LYS A 6 11.01 -12.72 -50.97
C LYS A 6 9.75 -12.90 -50.11
N ALA A 7 9.93 -13.59 -48.99
CA ALA A 7 8.92 -13.66 -47.95
C ALA A 7 8.60 -12.24 -47.44
N ALA A 8 7.32 -11.91 -47.40
CA ALA A 8 6.81 -10.69 -46.80
C ALA A 8 7.26 -10.63 -45.35
N THR A 9 7.91 -9.57 -44.96
CA THR A 9 8.18 -9.23 -43.57
C THR A 9 6.83 -9.08 -42.86
N GLY A 10 6.43 -10.13 -42.21
CA GLY A 10 5.26 -10.08 -41.32
C GLY A 10 5.43 -8.98 -40.29
N GLY A 11 4.46 -8.08 -40.25
CA GLY A 11 4.35 -7.10 -39.18
C GLY A 11 4.45 -7.83 -37.80
N LYS A 12 5.17 -7.24 -36.89
CA LYS A 12 5.23 -7.72 -35.51
C LYS A 12 3.81 -7.67 -34.95
N THR A 13 3.16 -8.83 -34.90
CA THR A 13 1.92 -8.99 -34.15
C THR A 13 2.31 -8.93 -32.68
N VAL A 14 1.79 -7.94 -31.98
CA VAL A 14 1.80 -7.93 -30.53
C VAL A 14 0.85 -9.04 -30.09
N THR A 15 1.39 -10.23 -29.83
CA THR A 15 0.64 -11.29 -29.16
C THR A 15 0.55 -10.89 -27.69
N THR A 16 -0.64 -10.53 -27.25
CA THR A 16 -0.95 -10.54 -25.82
C THR A 16 -0.71 -11.97 -25.31
N LEU A 17 0.32 -12.14 -24.50
CA LEU A 17 0.53 -13.38 -23.77
C LEU A 17 -0.65 -13.51 -22.80
N THR A 18 -1.66 -14.26 -23.19
CA THR A 18 -2.72 -14.73 -22.30
C THR A 18 -2.12 -15.85 -21.48
N HIS A 19 -1.83 -15.59 -20.21
CA HIS A 19 -1.53 -16.67 -19.29
C HIS A 19 -2.83 -17.40 -18.97
N ASP A 20 -2.78 -18.70 -18.84
CA ASP A 20 -3.93 -19.54 -18.45
C ASP A 20 -4.52 -19.12 -17.08
N GLU A 21 -3.75 -18.40 -16.27
CA GLU A 21 -4.15 -17.86 -14.97
C GLU A 21 -4.79 -16.46 -15.04
N ALA A 22 -4.64 -15.73 -16.13
CA ALA A 22 -5.21 -14.38 -16.29
C ALA A 22 -6.52 -14.42 -17.07
N LYS A 23 -7.55 -14.98 -16.45
CA LYS A 23 -8.89 -15.11 -17.05
C LYS A 23 -9.73 -13.83 -16.96
N ARG A 24 -9.12 -12.69 -16.62
CA ARG A 24 -9.86 -11.45 -16.49
C ARG A 24 -10.41 -11.03 -17.85
N ARG A 25 -11.71 -11.01 -17.97
CA ARG A 25 -12.42 -10.43 -19.10
C ARG A 25 -12.58 -8.92 -18.86
N ASN A 26 -12.33 -8.15 -19.89
CA ASN A 26 -12.59 -6.71 -19.85
C ASN A 26 -14.10 -6.52 -20.03
N ILE A 27 -14.79 -6.27 -18.91
CA ILE A 27 -16.24 -6.12 -18.93
C ILE A 27 -16.54 -4.67 -19.29
N PRO A 28 -17.23 -4.40 -20.41
CA PRO A 28 -17.58 -3.05 -20.79
C PRO A 28 -18.54 -2.40 -19.79
N THR A 29 -18.56 -1.07 -19.83
CA THR A 29 -19.52 -0.28 -19.06
C THR A 29 -20.95 -0.49 -19.54
N ALA A 30 -21.91 0.20 -18.90
CA ALA A 30 -23.33 0.16 -19.19
C ALA A 30 -23.74 0.43 -20.65
N GLU A 31 -22.84 0.95 -21.45
CA GLU A 31 -23.12 1.42 -22.81
C GLU A 31 -22.78 0.41 -23.90
N PHE A 32 -22.28 -0.76 -23.50
CA PHE A 32 -21.97 -1.85 -24.43
C PHE A 32 -22.59 -3.17 -23.98
N VAL A 33 -22.85 -4.02 -24.95
CA VAL A 33 -23.29 -5.40 -24.70
C VAL A 33 -22.23 -6.11 -23.86
N SER A 34 -22.65 -6.70 -22.76
CA SER A 34 -21.78 -7.49 -21.90
C SER A 34 -21.15 -8.63 -22.70
N VAL A 35 -19.84 -8.81 -22.51
CA VAL A 35 -19.14 -10.01 -23.01
C VAL A 35 -19.39 -11.23 -22.12
N LEU A 36 -20.13 -11.05 -21.02
CA LEU A 36 -20.56 -12.15 -20.16
C LEU A 36 -21.87 -12.73 -20.72
N GLU A 37 -21.91 -14.03 -20.77
CA GLU A 37 -23.15 -14.75 -21.02
C GLU A 37 -24.15 -14.49 -19.85
N PRO A 38 -25.48 -14.47 -20.09
CA PRO A 38 -26.48 -14.22 -19.05
C PRO A 38 -26.34 -15.14 -17.83
N GLU A 39 -25.78 -16.33 -18.02
CA GLU A 39 -25.51 -17.30 -16.96
C GLU A 39 -24.29 -16.91 -16.13
N GLU A 40 -23.30 -16.23 -16.69
CA GLU A 40 -22.12 -15.72 -16.00
C GLU A 40 -22.41 -14.45 -15.20
N GLU A 41 -23.46 -13.72 -15.52
CA GLU A 41 -23.92 -12.53 -14.78
C GLU A 41 -24.65 -12.89 -13.50
N ARG A 42 -25.17 -14.12 -13.39
CA ARG A 42 -25.85 -14.57 -12.17
C ARG A 42 -24.85 -14.64 -11.02
N PRO A 43 -25.22 -14.18 -9.83
CA PRO A 43 -24.41 -14.39 -8.65
C PRO A 43 -24.16 -15.89 -8.44
N LEU A 44 -22.88 -16.24 -8.27
CA LEU A 44 -22.51 -17.61 -7.90
C LEU A 44 -22.51 -17.70 -6.37
N GLU A 45 -23.02 -18.82 -5.85
CA GLU A 45 -22.87 -19.11 -4.42
C GLU A 45 -21.56 -19.87 -4.21
N LEU A 46 -20.69 -19.32 -3.37
CA LEU A 46 -19.43 -19.94 -2.99
C LEU A 46 -19.50 -20.37 -1.54
N ARG A 47 -19.13 -21.61 -1.27
CA ARG A 47 -19.14 -22.20 0.06
C ARG A 47 -17.72 -22.37 0.57
N TYR A 48 -17.42 -21.74 1.69
CA TYR A 48 -16.16 -21.86 2.40
C TYR A 48 -16.32 -22.81 3.60
N PRO A 49 -15.72 -24.01 3.57
CA PRO A 49 -15.78 -24.92 4.71
C PRO A 49 -15.07 -24.29 5.91
N ARG A 50 -15.69 -24.37 7.08
CA ARG A 50 -15.15 -23.86 8.34
C ARG A 50 -14.48 -24.98 9.11
N ASN A 51 -13.35 -24.68 9.74
CA ASN A 51 -12.68 -25.65 10.59
C ASN A 51 -13.44 -25.77 11.93
N ARG A 52 -13.76 -27.00 12.31
CA ARG A 52 -14.56 -27.31 13.53
C ARG A 52 -13.73 -27.89 14.68
N ASP A 53 -12.45 -28.20 14.44
CA ASP A 53 -11.63 -28.98 15.35
C ASP A 53 -10.64 -28.13 16.16
N LEU A 54 -10.89 -26.81 16.28
CA LEU A 54 -10.03 -25.91 17.03
C LEU A 54 -10.39 -25.87 18.52
N ASP A 55 -9.41 -26.08 19.39
CA ASP A 55 -9.51 -25.99 20.85
C ASP A 55 -8.25 -25.31 21.41
N PRO A 56 -8.37 -24.29 22.29
CA PRO A 56 -9.59 -23.64 22.78
C PRO A 56 -10.22 -22.67 21.79
N GLN A 57 -11.53 -22.50 21.85
CA GLN A 57 -12.27 -21.64 20.94
C GLN A 57 -12.83 -20.40 21.64
N LEU A 58 -12.78 -19.25 20.93
CA LEU A 58 -13.56 -18.08 21.31
C LEU A 58 -15.04 -18.35 20.96
N VAL A 59 -15.94 -18.24 21.91
CA VAL A 59 -17.38 -18.46 21.72
C VAL A 59 -18.11 -17.10 21.77
N TRP A 60 -18.97 -16.85 20.81
CA TRP A 60 -19.87 -15.69 20.78
C TRP A 60 -21.25 -16.12 20.28
N ARG A 61 -22.26 -15.27 20.53
CA ARG A 61 -23.62 -15.54 20.06
C ARG A 61 -23.65 -15.56 18.53
N GLY A 62 -24.20 -16.62 17.95
CA GLY A 62 -24.22 -16.84 16.50
C GLY A 62 -23.01 -17.61 15.97
N LYS A 63 -21.96 -17.90 16.80
CA LYS A 63 -20.86 -18.76 16.38
C LYS A 63 -21.33 -20.16 16.02
N ASP A 64 -22.24 -20.71 16.82
CA ASP A 64 -22.79 -22.06 16.57
C ASP A 64 -23.45 -22.14 15.20
N GLU A 65 -24.20 -21.10 14.78
CA GLU A 65 -24.79 -21.05 13.43
C GLU A 65 -23.71 -21.02 12.35
N GLN A 66 -22.62 -20.27 12.57
CA GLN A 66 -21.48 -20.22 11.65
C GLN A 66 -20.69 -21.52 11.63
N ASP A 67 -20.57 -22.24 12.75
CA ASP A 67 -19.84 -23.51 12.82
C ASP A 67 -20.61 -24.66 12.18
N TRP A 68 -21.94 -24.63 12.27
CA TRP A 68 -22.81 -25.69 11.74
C TRP A 68 -23.26 -25.48 10.28
N SER A 69 -23.04 -24.28 9.72
CA SER A 69 -23.39 -23.94 8.34
C SER A 69 -22.17 -23.57 7.53
N ASP A 70 -22.19 -23.86 6.25
CA ASP A 70 -21.21 -23.32 5.31
C ASP A 70 -21.39 -21.78 5.19
N LEU A 71 -20.30 -21.05 5.02
CA LEU A 71 -20.37 -19.65 4.62
C LEU A 71 -20.78 -19.57 3.14
N VAL A 72 -21.97 -19.06 2.88
CA VAL A 72 -22.46 -18.84 1.51
C VAL A 72 -22.26 -17.38 1.13
N VAL A 73 -21.50 -17.13 0.07
CA VAL A 73 -21.21 -15.77 -0.42
C VAL A 73 -21.69 -15.65 -1.85
N HIS A 74 -22.46 -14.61 -2.14
CA HIS A 74 -22.77 -14.24 -3.51
C HIS A 74 -21.55 -13.67 -4.21
N VAL A 75 -21.28 -14.15 -5.41
CA VAL A 75 -20.07 -13.82 -6.19
C VAL A 75 -20.47 -13.07 -7.48
N PRO A 76 -20.75 -11.77 -7.39
CA PRO A 76 -21.09 -10.97 -8.57
C PRO A 76 -19.86 -10.68 -9.42
N PRO A 77 -20.02 -10.38 -10.72
CA PRO A 77 -18.90 -9.93 -11.54
C PRO A 77 -18.40 -8.54 -11.11
N LEU A 78 -17.13 -8.26 -11.40
CA LEU A 78 -16.53 -6.95 -11.17
C LEU A 78 -16.47 -6.16 -12.49
N TYR A 79 -17.03 -4.95 -12.48
CA TYR A 79 -17.15 -4.10 -13.66
C TYR A 79 -16.19 -2.93 -13.60
N ILE A 80 -15.44 -2.73 -14.68
CA ILE A 80 -14.54 -1.58 -14.82
C ILE A 80 -15.38 -0.32 -15.06
N GLN A 81 -15.28 0.64 -14.15
CA GLN A 81 -15.92 1.93 -14.24
C GLN A 81 -15.00 2.97 -14.88
N GLU A 82 -13.72 2.93 -14.55
CA GLU A 82 -12.72 3.88 -15.01
C GLU A 82 -11.39 3.19 -15.27
N LYS A 83 -10.67 3.69 -16.26
CA LYS A 83 -9.25 3.40 -16.48
C LYS A 83 -8.44 4.66 -16.23
N VAL A 84 -7.51 4.60 -15.30
CA VAL A 84 -6.68 5.73 -14.90
C VAL A 84 -5.23 5.43 -15.23
N HIS A 85 -4.60 6.34 -15.97
CA HIS A 85 -3.18 6.25 -16.30
C HIS A 85 -2.48 7.55 -15.87
N PRO A 86 -1.89 7.60 -14.65
CA PRO A 86 -1.33 8.84 -14.10
C PRO A 86 -0.27 9.50 -15.00
N LYS A 87 0.58 8.72 -15.66
CA LYS A 87 1.57 9.26 -16.60
C LYS A 87 0.91 10.03 -17.74
N ALA A 88 -0.20 9.56 -18.30
CA ALA A 88 -0.89 10.22 -19.40
C ALA A 88 -1.39 11.64 -19.01
N LEU A 89 -1.76 11.84 -17.76
CA LEU A 89 -2.16 13.15 -17.25
C LEU A 89 -0.98 14.12 -17.15
N ILE A 90 0.19 13.64 -16.78
CA ILE A 90 1.43 14.45 -16.77
C ILE A 90 1.87 14.77 -18.19
N ASP A 91 1.81 13.82 -19.11
CA ASP A 91 2.15 14.01 -20.51
C ASP A 91 1.23 15.06 -21.17
N ASP A 92 -0.06 15.11 -20.77
CA ASP A 92 -1.01 16.12 -21.21
C ASP A 92 -0.62 17.54 -20.73
N LEU A 93 -0.22 17.69 -19.48
CA LEU A 93 0.28 18.98 -18.95
C LEU A 93 1.59 19.42 -19.63
N LEU A 94 2.47 18.47 -19.92
CA LEU A 94 3.70 18.74 -20.69
C LEU A 94 3.38 19.22 -22.11
N ARG A 95 2.36 18.64 -22.74
CA ARG A 95 1.89 19.08 -24.06
C ARG A 95 1.32 20.50 -24.00
N GLU A 96 0.44 20.78 -23.04
CA GLU A 96 -0.13 22.11 -22.81
C GLU A 96 0.94 23.18 -22.62
N THR A 97 1.99 22.87 -21.83
CA THR A 97 3.14 23.75 -21.62
C THR A 97 3.85 24.10 -22.93
N LYS A 98 4.07 23.09 -23.80
CA LYS A 98 4.72 23.28 -25.11
C LYS A 98 3.85 24.10 -26.06
N GLU A 99 2.55 23.86 -26.10
CA GLU A 99 1.63 24.62 -26.96
C GLU A 99 1.60 26.08 -26.56
N ARG A 100 1.54 26.40 -25.26
CA ARG A 100 1.59 27.77 -24.72
C ARG A 100 2.92 28.48 -25.03
N ALA A 101 4.04 27.81 -24.86
CA ALA A 101 5.35 28.35 -25.22
C ALA A 101 5.45 28.67 -26.71
N HIS A 102 4.86 27.84 -27.56
CA HIS A 102 4.81 28.07 -29.00
C HIS A 102 3.94 29.29 -29.37
N GLU A 103 2.78 29.46 -28.73
CA GLU A 103 1.87 30.58 -28.89
C GLU A 103 2.51 31.90 -28.41
N ALA A 104 3.29 31.84 -27.33
CA ALA A 104 4.03 33.02 -26.80
C ALA A 104 5.25 33.42 -27.66
N GLY A 105 5.64 32.64 -28.67
CA GLY A 105 6.79 32.90 -29.53
C GLY A 105 8.14 32.72 -28.83
N GLU A 106 8.19 32.04 -27.68
CA GLU A 106 9.38 31.80 -26.88
C GLU A 106 10.19 30.57 -27.31
N VAL A 107 9.75 29.85 -28.34
CA VAL A 107 10.42 28.64 -28.83
C VAL A 107 11.57 28.98 -29.75
N THR A 108 12.78 29.02 -29.24
CA THR A 108 13.98 28.81 -30.04
C THR A 108 14.01 27.36 -30.51
N PRO A 109 14.13 27.11 -31.85
CA PRO A 109 14.19 25.71 -32.31
C PRO A 109 15.44 25.06 -31.74
N ASP A 110 15.22 24.07 -30.89
CA ASP A 110 16.31 23.22 -30.37
C ASP A 110 16.79 22.32 -31.49
N LEU A 111 17.97 22.60 -32.03
CA LEU A 111 18.66 21.82 -33.06
C LEU A 111 19.00 20.38 -32.60
N PHE A 112 18.82 20.09 -31.33
CA PHE A 112 19.07 18.78 -30.69
C PHE A 112 17.80 18.04 -30.26
N ALA A 113 16.61 18.60 -30.55
CA ALA A 113 15.34 17.90 -30.31
C ALA A 113 15.25 16.66 -31.21
N ASP A 114 14.76 15.56 -30.63
CA ASP A 114 14.47 14.36 -31.37
C ASP A 114 13.40 14.67 -32.44
N PHE A 115 13.34 13.84 -33.50
CA PHE A 115 12.43 14.03 -34.65
C PHE A 115 10.95 14.16 -34.27
N ASN A 116 10.60 13.76 -33.07
CA ASN A 116 9.28 13.91 -32.42
C ASN A 116 9.12 15.19 -31.60
N GLY A 117 10.09 16.10 -31.60
CA GLY A 117 10.03 17.34 -30.83
C GLY A 117 10.31 17.24 -29.35
N MET A 118 10.74 16.08 -28.87
CA MET A 118 11.13 15.89 -27.46
C MET A 118 12.63 16.03 -27.28
N PRO A 119 13.12 16.82 -26.29
CA PRO A 119 14.52 16.81 -25.90
C PRO A 119 14.95 15.42 -25.49
N LYS A 120 16.19 15.00 -25.83
CA LYS A 120 16.72 13.67 -25.46
C LYS A 120 16.67 13.34 -23.95
N ASP A 121 16.48 14.35 -23.09
CA ASP A 121 16.38 14.23 -21.62
C ASP A 121 14.96 14.40 -21.09
N ALA A 122 13.92 14.48 -21.94
CA ALA A 122 12.57 14.89 -21.53
C ALA A 122 11.70 13.78 -20.94
N ASP A 123 12.10 12.53 -21.04
CA ASP A 123 11.29 11.41 -20.48
C ASP A 123 11.70 11.09 -19.03
N LYS A 124 11.46 12.08 -18.13
CA LYS A 124 11.81 11.96 -16.73
C LYS A 124 10.71 11.33 -15.88
N THR A 125 9.52 11.13 -16.44
CA THR A 125 8.36 10.57 -15.73
C THR A 125 8.20 9.11 -16.11
N GLU A 126 8.31 8.23 -15.13
CA GLU A 126 8.23 6.79 -15.33
C GLU A 126 7.29 6.11 -14.33
N PHE A 127 6.92 4.86 -14.59
CA PHE A 127 6.27 3.96 -13.64
C PHE A 127 6.81 2.54 -13.83
N TYR A 128 6.65 1.69 -12.81
CA TYR A 128 7.06 0.29 -12.94
C TYR A 128 6.01 -0.51 -13.71
N GLN A 129 6.46 -1.22 -14.74
CA GLN A 129 5.63 -2.18 -15.44
C GLN A 129 5.73 -3.54 -14.74
N HIS A 130 4.58 -4.14 -14.51
CA HIS A 130 4.49 -5.51 -14.02
C HIS A 130 4.25 -6.47 -15.18
N ASP A 131 4.54 -7.76 -14.93
CA ASP A 131 4.29 -8.81 -15.91
C ASP A 131 2.85 -8.78 -16.43
N GLN A 132 2.65 -9.18 -17.68
CA GLN A 132 1.33 -9.32 -18.32
C GLN A 132 0.54 -8.01 -18.45
N ASN A 133 1.22 -6.85 -18.44
CA ASN A 133 0.55 -5.53 -18.44
C ASN A 133 -0.47 -5.39 -17.29
N TRP A 134 -0.10 -5.89 -16.12
CA TRP A 134 -0.93 -5.79 -14.92
C TRP A 134 -1.40 -4.37 -14.69
N THR A 135 -2.70 -4.23 -14.43
CA THR A 135 -3.31 -2.99 -13.98
C THR A 135 -3.74 -3.15 -12.54
N ASN A 136 -3.33 -2.24 -11.66
CA ASN A 136 -3.76 -2.23 -10.28
C ASN A 136 -5.26 -1.93 -10.18
N ARG A 137 -5.90 -2.25 -9.06
CA ARG A 137 -7.36 -2.23 -8.96
C ARG A 137 -7.83 -1.52 -7.68
N MET A 138 -8.78 -0.62 -7.85
CA MET A 138 -9.51 0.04 -6.77
C MET A 138 -11.00 -0.33 -6.92
N ILE A 139 -11.59 -0.98 -5.92
CA ILE A 139 -12.88 -1.64 -6.08
C ILE A 139 -13.88 -1.11 -5.05
N LEU A 140 -14.99 -0.55 -5.52
CA LEU A 140 -16.13 -0.15 -4.70
C LEU A 140 -17.02 -1.36 -4.45
N GLY A 141 -17.16 -1.78 -3.19
CA GLY A 141 -18.04 -2.87 -2.83
C GLY A 141 -17.77 -3.44 -1.45
N ASP A 142 -18.64 -4.32 -0.98
CA ASP A 142 -18.41 -5.07 0.25
C ASP A 142 -17.22 -6.01 0.07
N SER A 143 -16.26 -5.94 0.99
CA SER A 143 -15.01 -6.69 0.88
C SER A 143 -15.19 -8.20 0.86
N LEU A 144 -16.25 -8.74 1.51
CA LEU A 144 -16.55 -10.18 1.49
C LEU A 144 -16.92 -10.63 0.06
N GLN A 145 -17.85 -9.94 -0.58
CA GLN A 145 -18.30 -10.26 -1.94
C GLN A 145 -17.20 -10.01 -2.96
N VAL A 146 -16.47 -8.89 -2.83
CA VAL A 146 -15.36 -8.56 -3.74
C VAL A 146 -14.25 -9.59 -3.64
N MET A 147 -13.81 -9.96 -2.43
CA MET A 147 -12.77 -10.98 -2.25
C MET A 147 -13.19 -12.34 -2.81
N ALA A 148 -14.43 -12.73 -2.59
CA ALA A 148 -14.98 -13.96 -3.17
C ALA A 148 -15.02 -13.90 -4.71
N SER A 149 -15.38 -12.73 -5.29
CA SER A 149 -15.33 -12.52 -6.74
C SER A 149 -13.90 -12.57 -7.29
N LEU A 150 -12.94 -11.98 -6.60
CA LEU A 150 -11.52 -12.07 -6.94
C LEU A 150 -11.02 -13.52 -6.94
N ALA A 151 -11.45 -14.32 -5.96
CA ALA A 151 -11.06 -15.72 -5.87
C ALA A 151 -11.63 -16.56 -7.02
N GLU A 152 -12.94 -16.46 -7.29
CA GLU A 152 -13.65 -17.38 -8.18
C GLU A 152 -13.71 -16.89 -9.64
N ARG A 153 -14.06 -15.63 -9.86
CA ARG A 153 -14.23 -15.11 -11.23
C ARG A 153 -12.92 -14.62 -11.84
N GLU A 154 -12.05 -14.07 -11.02
CA GLU A 154 -10.77 -13.50 -11.49
C GLU A 154 -9.58 -14.47 -11.33
N GLY A 155 -9.81 -15.65 -10.73
CA GLY A 155 -8.81 -16.69 -10.56
C GLY A 155 -7.66 -16.30 -9.62
N LEU A 156 -7.91 -15.43 -8.65
CA LEU A 156 -6.90 -14.97 -7.70
C LEU A 156 -6.80 -15.81 -6.42
N ARG A 157 -7.54 -16.94 -6.35
CA ARG A 157 -7.38 -17.93 -5.26
C ARG A 157 -5.92 -18.38 -5.16
N GLY A 158 -5.33 -18.24 -3.97
CA GLY A 158 -3.94 -18.61 -3.74
C GLY A 158 -2.90 -17.73 -4.48
N LYS A 159 -3.22 -16.49 -4.85
CA LYS A 159 -2.33 -15.60 -5.61
C LYS A 159 -1.90 -14.33 -4.85
N VAL A 160 -2.54 -13.98 -3.76
CA VAL A 160 -2.23 -12.81 -2.95
C VAL A 160 -1.09 -13.15 -1.98
N GLN A 161 0.00 -12.40 -2.04
CA GLN A 161 1.16 -12.64 -1.17
C GLN A 161 1.01 -11.98 0.20
N CYS A 162 0.36 -10.82 0.26
CA CYS A 162 0.17 -10.07 1.50
C CYS A 162 -1.23 -9.46 1.54
N ILE A 163 -1.91 -9.62 2.65
CA ILE A 163 -3.14 -8.91 2.96
C ILE A 163 -2.85 -7.98 4.14
N TYR A 164 -3.12 -6.69 3.97
CA TYR A 164 -3.13 -5.73 5.07
C TYR A 164 -4.59 -5.35 5.34
N PHE A 165 -5.07 -5.72 6.50
CA PHE A 165 -6.47 -5.55 6.89
C PHE A 165 -6.56 -4.63 8.10
N ASP A 166 -7.11 -3.43 7.89
CA ASP A 166 -7.39 -2.43 8.94
C ASP A 166 -8.92 -2.32 9.12
N PRO A 167 -9.55 -3.32 9.76
CA PRO A 167 -11.01 -3.37 9.90
C PRO A 167 -11.51 -2.31 10.89
N PRO A 168 -12.81 -2.02 10.91
CA PRO A 168 -13.40 -1.27 12.00
C PRO A 168 -13.03 -1.88 13.36
N TYR A 169 -12.63 -1.06 14.34
CA TYR A 169 -12.08 -1.57 15.62
C TYR A 169 -13.13 -2.11 16.61
N GLY A 170 -14.42 -1.90 16.32
CA GLY A 170 -15.50 -2.34 17.21
C GLY A 170 -15.45 -1.71 18.61
N ILE A 171 -15.00 -0.46 18.72
CA ILE A 171 -14.84 0.29 19.98
C ILE A 171 -16.15 0.95 20.42
N LYS A 172 -16.20 1.44 21.66
CA LYS A 172 -17.27 2.30 22.12
C LYS A 172 -17.12 3.70 21.50
N PHE A 173 -18.27 4.31 21.20
CA PHE A 173 -18.33 5.61 20.54
C PHE A 173 -17.56 6.71 21.27
N ASN A 174 -16.51 7.28 20.64
CA ASN A 174 -15.82 8.52 21.08
C ASN A 174 -14.86 9.08 20.03
N SER A 175 -14.92 8.70 18.74
CA SER A 175 -13.95 9.20 17.76
C SER A 175 -14.61 9.76 16.49
N ASN A 176 -13.89 10.63 15.83
CA ASN A 176 -14.32 11.47 14.72
C ASN A 176 -13.84 10.89 13.39
N PHE A 177 -14.72 10.79 12.41
CA PHE A 177 -14.41 10.34 11.05
C PHE A 177 -14.64 11.46 10.02
N GLN A 178 -13.90 11.43 8.92
CA GLN A 178 -14.03 12.41 7.86
C GLN A 178 -15.27 12.14 7.00
N TRP A 179 -16.14 13.13 6.89
CA TRP A 179 -17.43 13.06 6.17
C TRP A 179 -17.38 13.66 4.77
N SER A 180 -16.28 14.33 4.42
CA SER A 180 -16.16 15.07 3.17
C SER A 180 -14.73 15.07 2.68
N THR A 181 -14.56 15.05 1.36
CA THR A 181 -13.25 15.18 0.70
C THR A 181 -12.64 16.57 0.88
N THR A 182 -13.43 17.59 1.24
CA THR A 182 -13.02 18.99 1.33
C THR A 182 -12.80 19.49 2.74
N SER A 183 -13.33 18.83 3.77
CA SER A 183 -13.23 19.28 5.16
C SER A 183 -12.53 18.26 6.05
N ARG A 184 -11.47 18.71 6.75
CA ARG A 184 -10.77 17.95 7.81
C ARG A 184 -11.22 18.34 9.22
N ASP A 185 -12.05 19.39 9.35
CA ASP A 185 -12.48 19.90 10.65
C ASP A 185 -13.53 18.99 11.24
N VAL A 186 -13.10 18.16 12.18
CA VAL A 186 -13.97 17.29 12.96
C VAL A 186 -13.75 17.66 14.43
N LYS A 187 -14.79 18.18 15.10
CA LYS A 187 -14.75 18.53 16.51
C LYS A 187 -15.52 17.50 17.33
N ASP A 188 -14.86 16.96 18.33
CA ASP A 188 -15.42 16.01 19.29
C ASP A 188 -16.66 16.56 20.00
N GLY A 189 -17.73 15.76 20.06
CA GLY A 189 -18.95 16.11 20.79
C GLY A 189 -19.90 17.07 20.06
N ASN A 190 -19.58 17.57 18.86
CA ASN A 190 -20.50 18.40 18.10
C ASN A 190 -21.43 17.52 17.24
N ALA A 191 -22.69 17.44 17.58
CA ALA A 191 -23.69 16.70 16.80
C ALA A 191 -23.76 17.14 15.33
N GLY A 192 -23.25 18.35 15.02
CA GLY A 192 -23.05 18.90 13.69
C GLY A 192 -21.95 18.27 12.86
N HIS A 193 -20.95 17.67 13.49
CA HIS A 193 -19.79 17.04 12.84
C HIS A 193 -19.83 15.51 12.91
N ILE A 194 -20.86 14.92 13.51
CA ILE A 194 -21.06 13.47 13.46
C ILE A 194 -21.50 13.16 12.04
N THR A 195 -20.58 12.63 11.28
CA THR A 195 -20.89 12.16 9.93
C THR A 195 -21.78 10.94 10.02
N ARG A 196 -22.58 10.76 9.02
CA ARG A 196 -23.54 9.68 8.90
C ARG A 196 -23.08 8.62 7.90
N GLU A 197 -21.77 8.56 7.67
CA GLU A 197 -21.18 7.56 6.82
C GLU A 197 -21.28 6.18 7.46
N PRO A 198 -21.65 5.14 6.73
CA PRO A 198 -21.79 3.79 7.26
C PRO A 198 -20.51 3.21 7.87
N GLU A 199 -19.33 3.61 7.39
CA GLU A 199 -18.06 3.17 7.96
C GLU A 199 -17.90 3.60 9.42
N GLN A 200 -18.43 4.77 9.78
CA GLN A 200 -18.41 5.22 11.17
C GLN A 200 -19.32 4.36 12.04
N VAL A 201 -20.47 3.98 11.47
CA VAL A 201 -21.38 3.08 12.13
C VAL A 201 -20.71 1.73 12.40
N LYS A 202 -19.92 1.23 11.45
CA LYS A 202 -19.15 -0.02 11.59
C LYS A 202 -18.05 0.06 12.64
N ALA A 203 -17.40 1.21 12.79
CA ALA A 203 -16.30 1.37 13.73
C ALA A 203 -16.72 1.16 15.18
N PHE A 204 -18.01 1.28 15.49
CA PHE A 204 -18.51 1.26 16.86
C PHE A 204 -19.29 -0.01 17.20
N ARG A 205 -18.85 -0.66 18.29
CA ARG A 205 -19.51 -1.85 18.81
C ARG A 205 -21.01 -1.67 19.04
N ASP A 206 -21.44 -0.50 19.49
CA ASP A 206 -22.81 -0.23 19.86
C ASP A 206 -23.76 -0.02 18.67
N THR A 207 -23.21 0.05 17.45
CA THR A 207 -23.98 0.18 16.22
C THR A 207 -24.28 -1.16 15.55
N TRP A 208 -23.57 -2.23 15.92
CA TRP A 208 -23.85 -3.57 15.46
C TRP A 208 -25.12 -4.11 16.15
N ARG A 209 -25.93 -4.89 15.44
CA ARG A 209 -27.21 -5.41 15.94
C ARG A 209 -27.07 -6.13 17.28
N ASP A 210 -26.16 -7.07 17.38
CA ASP A 210 -25.83 -7.81 18.60
C ASP A 210 -24.49 -7.36 19.19
N GLY A 211 -24.07 -6.13 18.93
CA GLY A 211 -22.84 -5.55 19.44
C GLY A 211 -21.61 -6.33 19.00
N ILE A 212 -20.77 -6.73 19.96
CA ILE A 212 -19.50 -7.43 19.66
C ILE A 212 -19.70 -8.78 18.93
N HIS A 213 -20.86 -9.41 19.09
CA HIS A 213 -21.14 -10.69 18.48
C HIS A 213 -21.28 -10.56 16.95
N SER A 214 -22.11 -9.66 16.43
CA SER A 214 -22.20 -9.40 15.00
C SER A 214 -20.88 -8.91 14.42
N TYR A 215 -20.10 -8.12 15.18
CA TYR A 215 -18.78 -7.68 14.78
C TYR A 215 -17.80 -8.85 14.59
N LEU A 216 -17.77 -9.82 15.51
CA LEU A 216 -16.91 -11.00 15.36
C LEU A 216 -17.34 -11.89 14.19
N THR A 217 -18.65 -12.05 13.97
CA THR A 217 -19.19 -12.75 12.79
C THR A 217 -18.73 -12.09 11.50
N TYR A 218 -18.88 -10.78 11.40
CA TYR A 218 -18.42 -9.98 10.26
C TYR A 218 -16.93 -10.19 9.95
N LEU A 219 -16.07 -10.14 10.98
CA LEU A 219 -14.63 -10.35 10.79
C LEU A 219 -14.32 -11.78 10.37
N ARG A 220 -14.95 -12.78 11.01
CA ARG A 220 -14.68 -14.19 10.71
C ARG A 220 -14.92 -14.53 9.26
N ASP A 221 -16.04 -14.10 8.71
CA ASP A 221 -16.40 -14.37 7.32
C ASP A 221 -15.37 -13.79 6.35
N ARG A 222 -14.94 -12.55 6.57
CA ARG A 222 -13.92 -11.90 5.75
C ARG A 222 -12.54 -12.54 5.87
N LEU A 223 -12.13 -12.91 7.08
CA LEU A 223 -10.87 -13.61 7.32
C LEU A 223 -10.84 -14.98 6.66
N THR A 224 -11.99 -15.69 6.64
CA THR A 224 -12.12 -17.00 5.97
C THR A 224 -11.86 -16.87 4.46
N VAL A 225 -12.46 -15.90 3.81
CA VAL A 225 -12.23 -15.66 2.37
C VAL A 225 -10.83 -15.09 2.10
N ALA A 226 -10.33 -14.22 2.97
CA ALA A 226 -8.99 -13.67 2.86
C ALA A 226 -7.91 -14.77 2.91
N ARG A 227 -8.06 -15.75 3.81
CA ARG A 227 -7.16 -16.93 3.88
C ARG A 227 -7.10 -17.69 2.56
N ASP A 228 -8.23 -17.83 1.88
CA ASP A 228 -8.30 -18.55 0.62
C ASP A 228 -7.57 -17.84 -0.53
N LEU A 229 -7.54 -16.52 -0.52
CA LEU A 229 -6.79 -15.71 -1.49
C LEU A 229 -5.28 -15.80 -1.32
N LEU A 230 -4.77 -16.06 -0.10
CA LEU A 230 -3.34 -16.08 0.18
C LEU A 230 -2.60 -17.22 -0.52
N THR A 231 -1.38 -16.93 -1.00
CA THR A 231 -0.41 -17.96 -1.41
C THR A 231 0.00 -18.80 -0.21
N GLU A 232 0.59 -19.97 -0.44
CA GLU A 232 1.11 -20.82 0.66
C GLU A 232 2.20 -20.12 1.50
N SER A 233 2.94 -19.20 0.91
CA SER A 233 3.94 -18.38 1.63
C SER A 233 3.38 -17.02 2.09
N GLY A 234 2.08 -16.79 1.89
CA GLY A 234 1.43 -15.52 2.11
C GLY A 234 1.17 -15.20 3.57
N SER A 235 1.01 -13.92 3.84
CA SER A 235 0.78 -13.37 5.18
C SER A 235 -0.40 -12.42 5.22
N ILE A 236 -1.09 -12.41 6.36
CA ILE A 236 -2.09 -11.39 6.70
C ILE A 236 -1.63 -10.61 7.91
N PHE A 237 -1.78 -9.29 7.83
CA PHE A 237 -1.57 -8.35 8.92
C PHE A 237 -2.90 -7.70 9.25
N VAL A 238 -3.36 -7.85 10.49
CA VAL A 238 -4.63 -7.26 10.96
C VAL A 238 -4.32 -6.21 12.00
N GLN A 239 -4.62 -4.95 11.69
CA GLN A 239 -4.48 -3.84 12.62
C GLN A 239 -5.71 -3.75 13.52
N ILE A 240 -5.51 -3.57 14.82
CA ILE A 240 -6.60 -3.50 15.81
C ILE A 240 -6.17 -2.75 17.06
N GLY A 241 -7.13 -2.06 17.67
CA GLY A 241 -6.92 -1.38 18.95
C GLY A 241 -6.87 -2.32 20.16
N ASP A 242 -6.35 -1.81 21.27
CA ASP A 242 -6.16 -2.53 22.53
C ASP A 242 -7.46 -3.15 23.08
N GLU A 243 -8.61 -2.52 22.86
CA GLU A 243 -9.89 -3.02 23.37
C GLU A 243 -10.26 -4.42 22.83
N ASN A 244 -9.90 -4.75 21.59
CA ASN A 244 -10.35 -5.96 20.92
C ASN A 244 -9.22 -6.88 20.42
N VAL A 245 -7.95 -6.52 20.64
CA VAL A 245 -6.81 -7.32 20.16
C VAL A 245 -6.89 -8.79 20.60
N HIS A 246 -7.29 -9.06 21.84
CA HIS A 246 -7.41 -10.40 22.37
C HIS A 246 -8.51 -11.24 21.68
N ARG A 247 -9.62 -10.59 21.29
CA ARG A 247 -10.72 -11.26 20.56
C ARG A 247 -10.36 -11.52 19.12
N VAL A 248 -9.79 -10.51 18.45
CA VAL A 248 -9.40 -10.63 17.05
C VAL A 248 -8.27 -11.64 16.89
N ARG A 249 -7.34 -11.71 17.85
CA ARG A 249 -6.31 -12.74 17.85
C ARG A 249 -6.90 -14.14 17.97
N ALA A 250 -7.78 -14.40 18.95
CA ALA A 250 -8.45 -15.70 19.07
C ALA A 250 -9.29 -16.05 17.83
N LEU A 251 -9.89 -15.05 17.18
CA LEU A 251 -10.61 -15.23 15.92
C LEU A 251 -9.68 -15.62 14.77
N LEU A 252 -8.50 -15.03 14.68
CA LEU A 252 -7.47 -15.39 13.69
C LEU A 252 -6.94 -16.82 13.95
N GLU A 253 -6.75 -17.20 15.21
CA GLU A 253 -6.40 -18.57 15.58
C GLU A 253 -7.50 -19.56 15.15
N ASP A 254 -8.78 -19.19 15.31
CA ASP A 254 -9.94 -20.00 14.84
C ASP A 254 -9.95 -20.17 13.30
N VAL A 255 -9.54 -19.17 12.53
CA VAL A 255 -9.58 -19.20 11.08
C VAL A 255 -8.31 -19.80 10.47
N PHE A 256 -7.13 -19.41 10.97
CA PHE A 256 -5.83 -19.76 10.36
C PHE A 256 -5.14 -20.94 11.04
N GLY A 257 -5.49 -21.26 12.28
CA GLY A 257 -4.77 -22.18 13.15
C GLY A 257 -3.75 -21.46 14.05
N ASP A 258 -3.50 -21.98 15.24
CA ASP A 258 -2.55 -21.42 16.21
C ASP A 258 -1.09 -21.51 15.70
N GLU A 259 -0.75 -22.55 14.96
CA GLU A 259 0.57 -22.74 14.33
C GLU A 259 0.86 -21.70 13.25
N SER A 260 -0.16 -21.02 12.74
CA SER A 260 -0.03 -19.94 11.75
C SER A 260 0.28 -18.57 12.36
N PHE A 261 0.24 -18.44 13.68
CA PHE A 261 0.59 -17.21 14.37
C PHE A 261 2.08 -16.91 14.26
N VAL A 262 2.43 -15.71 13.75
CA VAL A 262 3.82 -15.28 13.61
C VAL A 262 4.21 -14.29 14.70
N ALA A 263 3.46 -13.19 14.83
CA ALA A 263 3.76 -12.17 15.84
C ALA A 263 2.55 -11.28 16.17
N GLN A 264 2.55 -10.77 17.40
CA GLN A 264 1.75 -9.62 17.81
C GLN A 264 2.70 -8.43 17.95
N ILE A 265 2.49 -7.40 17.14
CA ILE A 265 3.34 -6.22 17.03
C ILE A 265 2.64 -5.07 17.75
N ALA A 266 3.31 -4.45 18.71
CA ALA A 266 2.84 -3.26 19.41
C ALA A 266 3.33 -2.01 18.70
N THR A 267 2.42 -1.08 18.38
CA THR A 267 2.72 0.17 17.68
C THR A 267 2.25 1.36 18.50
N LYS A 268 3.05 2.42 18.55
CA LYS A 268 2.69 3.63 19.28
C LYS A 268 1.73 4.49 18.46
N THR A 269 0.58 4.84 19.05
CA THR A 269 -0.34 5.83 18.48
C THR A 269 0.06 7.26 18.83
N SER A 270 -0.42 8.24 18.10
CA SER A 270 -0.17 9.64 18.37
C SER A 270 -1.00 10.12 19.55
N GLY A 271 -0.33 10.52 20.63
CA GLY A 271 -0.86 11.39 21.68
C GLY A 271 -1.79 10.73 22.70
N GLY A 272 -1.39 10.82 23.96
CA GLY A 272 -2.22 10.35 25.05
C GLY A 272 -3.54 11.10 25.15
N SER A 273 -4.66 10.40 25.04
CA SER A 273 -5.90 10.87 25.60
C SER A 273 -5.78 10.78 27.14
N THR A 274 -6.23 11.80 27.84
CA THR A 274 -6.28 11.79 29.31
C THR A 274 -7.34 10.78 29.76
N GLY A 275 -6.93 9.56 30.03
CA GLY A 275 -7.78 8.55 30.63
C GLY A 275 -7.89 8.77 32.15
N VAL A 276 -8.96 8.24 32.76
CA VAL A 276 -9.13 8.23 34.22
C VAL A 276 -8.03 7.43 34.91
N TYR A 277 -7.45 6.46 34.18
CA TYR A 277 -6.34 5.62 34.63
C TYR A 277 -5.14 5.80 33.69
N LEU A 278 -4.59 4.74 33.14
CA LEU A 278 -3.51 4.79 32.16
C LEU A 278 -4.05 5.20 30.79
N SER A 279 -3.34 6.10 30.12
CA SER A 279 -3.67 6.49 28.76
C SER A 279 -3.33 5.35 27.79
N GLY A 280 -4.28 4.95 26.95
CA GLY A 280 -4.03 4.03 25.83
C GLY A 280 -3.20 4.72 24.76
N VAL A 281 -1.99 4.23 24.50
CA VAL A 281 -1.05 4.79 23.51
C VAL A 281 -0.52 3.73 22.55
N ILE A 282 -1.09 2.52 22.59
CA ILE A 282 -0.65 1.36 21.83
C ILE A 282 -1.83 0.80 21.03
N ASP A 283 -1.61 0.59 19.74
CA ASP A 283 -2.39 -0.30 18.89
C ASP A 283 -1.55 -1.52 18.52
N TYR A 284 -2.19 -2.52 17.95
CA TYR A 284 -1.54 -3.77 17.62
C TYR A 284 -1.72 -4.12 16.15
N VAL A 285 -0.70 -4.79 15.60
CA VAL A 285 -0.80 -5.50 14.33
C VAL A 285 -0.59 -6.98 14.61
N LEU A 286 -1.58 -7.79 14.27
CA LEU A 286 -1.55 -9.24 14.38
C LEU A 286 -1.06 -9.82 13.06
N TRP A 287 0.04 -10.54 13.07
CA TRP A 287 0.63 -11.18 11.90
C TRP A 287 0.39 -12.68 11.94
N PHE A 288 -0.34 -13.16 10.94
CA PHE A 288 -0.56 -14.58 10.70
C PHE A 288 -0.07 -14.95 9.29
N ALA A 289 0.43 -16.18 9.16
CA ALA A 289 0.78 -16.78 7.89
C ALA A 289 -0.35 -17.69 7.40
N LYS A 290 -0.44 -17.96 6.09
CA LYS A 290 -1.30 -19.05 5.62
C LYS A 290 -0.75 -20.40 6.04
N ASN A 291 0.58 -20.56 5.94
CA ASN A 291 1.31 -21.75 6.37
C ASN A 291 2.61 -21.28 7.06
N GLY A 292 2.74 -21.56 8.35
CA GLY A 292 3.87 -21.14 9.18
C GLY A 292 5.22 -21.63 8.68
N GLU A 293 5.29 -22.86 8.13
CA GLU A 293 6.54 -23.46 7.64
C GLU A 293 7.03 -22.84 6.32
N HIS A 294 6.12 -22.30 5.51
CA HIS A 294 6.44 -21.76 4.18
C HIS A 294 6.41 -20.22 4.12
N THR A 295 6.22 -19.56 5.26
CA THR A 295 6.08 -18.11 5.34
C THR A 295 7.26 -17.38 4.72
N LYS A 296 6.99 -16.49 3.76
CA LYS A 296 8.00 -15.58 3.21
C LYS A 296 8.34 -14.53 4.27
N TYR A 297 9.63 -14.43 4.61
CA TYR A 297 10.11 -13.43 5.56
C TYR A 297 11.40 -12.78 5.08
N ARG A 298 11.43 -11.44 5.10
CA ARG A 298 12.59 -10.60 4.85
C ARG A 298 12.91 -9.83 6.12
N SER A 299 14.08 -10.08 6.71
CA SER A 299 14.51 -9.32 7.89
C SER A 299 14.68 -7.84 7.55
N LEU A 300 14.08 -6.99 8.35
CA LEU A 300 14.33 -5.56 8.34
C LEU A 300 15.25 -5.20 9.49
N PHE A 301 16.05 -4.17 9.27
CA PHE A 301 17.10 -3.78 10.20
C PHE A 301 16.96 -2.30 10.57
N GLY A 302 17.02 -2.01 11.86
CA GLY A 302 17.25 -0.67 12.38
C GLY A 302 18.74 -0.33 12.43
N THR A 303 19.06 0.92 12.61
CA THR A 303 20.42 1.38 12.86
C THR A 303 20.90 0.88 14.22
N LYS A 304 22.21 0.73 14.35
CA LYS A 304 22.88 0.37 15.60
C LYS A 304 24.03 1.34 15.79
N GLY A 305 23.71 2.48 16.36
CA GLY A 305 24.66 3.54 16.69
C GLY A 305 25.10 3.49 18.15
N LEU A 306 26.25 4.10 18.44
CA LEU A 306 26.64 4.37 19.81
C LEU A 306 25.61 5.33 20.43
N GLY A 307 25.19 5.08 21.68
CA GLY A 307 24.11 5.82 22.34
C GLY A 307 22.71 5.23 22.15
N GLU A 308 22.54 4.21 21.32
CA GLU A 308 21.30 3.43 21.18
C GLU A 308 21.32 2.19 22.09
N ASP A 309 20.17 1.72 22.59
CA ASP A 309 20.04 0.55 23.49
C ASP A 309 20.76 -0.69 22.95
N ALA A 310 20.74 -0.89 21.65
CA ALA A 310 21.40 -2.00 20.97
C ALA A 310 22.93 -1.97 21.08
N ALA A 311 23.52 -0.83 21.40
CA ALA A 311 24.95 -0.62 21.56
C ALA A 311 25.41 -0.49 23.02
N ASP A 312 24.54 -0.58 24.01
CA ASP A 312 24.88 -0.40 25.43
C ASP A 312 26.03 -1.28 25.93
N LYS A 313 26.15 -2.48 25.40
CA LYS A 313 27.22 -3.44 25.76
C LYS A 313 28.57 -3.10 25.14
N TYR A 314 28.62 -2.13 24.21
CA TYR A 314 29.82 -1.69 23.54
C TYR A 314 30.51 -0.61 24.38
N SER A 315 31.47 -1.03 25.22
CA SER A 315 32.06 -0.18 26.26
C SER A 315 33.57 0.06 26.09
N ARG A 316 34.16 -0.53 25.05
CA ARG A 316 35.61 -0.44 24.81
C ARG A 316 35.87 0.14 23.43
N VAL A 317 37.04 0.74 23.26
CA VAL A 317 37.49 1.33 22.01
C VAL A 317 38.91 0.84 21.68
N ARG A 318 39.15 0.49 20.41
CA ARG A 318 40.46 0.26 19.83
C ARG A 318 40.85 1.44 18.99
N LEU A 319 41.98 2.04 19.31
CA LEU A 319 42.55 3.18 18.60
C LEU A 319 43.26 2.72 17.31
N HIS A 320 43.56 3.69 16.41
CA HIS A 320 44.24 3.42 15.15
C HIS A 320 45.64 2.79 15.32
N ASN A 321 46.29 3.04 16.47
CA ASN A 321 47.56 2.46 16.86
C ASN A 321 47.47 1.08 17.54
N LEU A 322 46.30 0.46 17.50
CA LEU A 322 45.92 -0.83 18.13
C LEU A 322 45.87 -0.80 19.67
N GLU A 323 45.97 0.33 20.30
CA GLU A 323 45.73 0.48 21.73
C GLU A 323 44.24 0.28 22.05
N THR A 324 43.96 -0.36 23.20
CA THR A 324 42.58 -0.61 23.67
C THR A 324 42.36 0.00 25.03
N ARG A 325 41.22 0.68 25.17
CA ARG A 325 40.79 1.26 26.44
C ARG A 325 39.28 1.22 26.58
N SER A 326 38.77 1.51 27.74
CA SER A 326 37.34 1.77 27.93
C SER A 326 36.93 3.11 27.27
N LEU A 327 35.70 3.19 26.83
CA LEU A 327 35.09 4.45 26.43
C LEU A 327 35.00 5.38 27.65
N THR A 328 35.31 6.64 27.45
CA THR A 328 35.05 7.67 28.49
C THR A 328 33.54 7.91 28.61
N PRO A 329 33.07 8.44 29.73
CA PRO A 329 31.67 8.81 29.89
C PRO A 329 31.18 9.78 28.80
N ALA A 330 31.98 10.77 28.40
CA ALA A 330 31.66 11.74 27.38
C ALA A 330 31.55 11.10 25.96
N GLU A 331 32.47 10.16 25.63
CA GLU A 331 32.40 9.41 24.37
C GLU A 331 31.14 8.51 24.32
N ARG A 332 30.77 7.89 25.44
CA ARG A 332 29.57 7.06 25.56
C ARG A 332 28.30 7.89 25.44
N ALA A 333 28.30 9.10 26.02
CA ALA A 333 27.17 10.05 25.94
C ALA A 333 27.11 10.81 24.62
N LEU A 334 28.05 10.59 23.69
CA LEU A 334 28.21 11.33 22.42
C LEU A 334 28.49 12.83 22.63
N GLU A 335 29.03 13.21 23.79
CA GLU A 335 29.46 14.57 24.12
C GLU A 335 30.87 14.85 23.62
N ALA A 336 31.64 13.81 23.31
CA ALA A 336 32.98 13.87 22.74
C ALA A 336 33.11 12.91 21.57
N ASP A 337 33.77 13.38 20.51
CA ASP A 337 34.07 12.58 19.34
C ASP A 337 35.11 11.50 19.64
N LEU A 338 34.97 10.35 19.00
CA LEU A 338 35.97 9.30 19.02
C LEU A 338 37.21 9.74 18.25
N PRO A 339 38.42 9.35 18.71
CA PRO A 339 39.64 9.58 17.97
C PRO A 339 39.57 9.03 16.54
N ASN A 340 40.15 9.73 15.59
CA ASN A 340 40.08 9.33 14.17
C ASN A 340 40.60 7.90 13.95
N GLY A 341 39.84 7.07 13.27
CA GLY A 341 40.16 5.65 13.03
C GLY A 341 39.99 4.73 14.24
N ALA A 342 39.36 5.22 15.33
CA ALA A 342 39.00 4.38 16.47
C ALA A 342 37.79 3.52 16.17
N ARG A 343 37.76 2.28 16.68
CA ARG A 343 36.65 1.32 16.52
C ARG A 343 36.13 0.88 17.86
N VAL A 344 34.84 1.04 18.07
CA VAL A 344 34.18 0.65 19.33
C VAL A 344 33.89 -0.85 19.28
N TYR A 345 34.10 -1.54 20.42
CA TYR A 345 33.85 -2.96 20.52
C TYR A 345 33.32 -3.38 21.88
N ARG A 346 32.83 -4.60 21.93
CA ARG A 346 32.47 -5.31 23.15
C ARG A 346 33.23 -6.63 23.27
N GLN A 347 33.33 -7.12 24.50
CA GLN A 347 33.88 -8.43 24.80
C GLN A 347 32.73 -9.43 24.86
N ASP A 348 32.67 -10.39 23.93
CA ASP A 348 31.69 -11.45 23.86
C ASP A 348 32.27 -12.78 24.35
N ASN A 349 31.42 -13.69 24.79
CA ASN A 349 31.81 -15.03 25.20
C ASN A 349 32.29 -15.86 23.99
N ILE A 350 33.51 -16.39 24.08
CA ILE A 350 34.13 -17.26 23.06
C ILE A 350 33.89 -18.74 23.33
N THR A 351 33.26 -19.11 24.46
CA THR A 351 32.94 -20.49 24.82
C THR A 351 31.47 -20.84 24.60
N SER A 352 31.16 -22.12 24.50
CA SER A 352 29.80 -22.64 24.27
C SER A 352 29.43 -23.73 25.27
N GLN A 353 28.19 -23.71 25.72
CA GLN A 353 27.56 -24.73 26.57
C GLN A 353 26.51 -25.57 25.82
N SER A 354 26.48 -25.53 24.46
CA SER A 354 25.40 -26.16 23.67
C SER A 354 25.18 -27.64 24.08
N VAL A 355 23.94 -28.02 24.22
CA VAL A 355 23.50 -29.40 24.52
C VAL A 355 23.78 -30.29 23.28
N GLY A 356 24.11 -31.59 23.52
CA GLY A 356 24.27 -32.56 22.44
C GLY A 356 25.66 -32.57 21.76
N ARG A 357 26.65 -31.86 22.30
CA ARG A 357 28.07 -31.94 21.82
C ARG A 357 29.00 -32.18 23.00
N ASP A 358 30.09 -32.90 22.76
CA ASP A 358 31.13 -33.20 23.74
C ASP A 358 31.71 -31.91 24.34
N LYS A 359 31.96 -31.94 25.63
CA LYS A 359 32.51 -30.82 26.44
C LYS A 359 33.65 -31.32 27.29
N GLY A 360 34.55 -30.43 27.66
CA GLY A 360 35.68 -30.76 28.47
C GLY A 360 36.75 -31.60 27.77
N GLU A 361 37.56 -32.28 28.52
CA GLU A 361 38.70 -33.08 28.07
C GLU A 361 38.26 -34.17 27.10
N GLY A 362 38.83 -34.17 25.87
CA GLY A 362 38.44 -35.09 24.81
C GLY A 362 37.52 -34.48 23.73
N ALA A 363 36.94 -33.33 23.94
CA ALA A 363 36.18 -32.62 22.90
C ALA A 363 37.13 -31.95 21.90
N ALA A 364 36.86 -32.07 20.61
CA ALA A 364 37.71 -31.51 19.51
C ALA A 364 37.90 -29.97 19.60
N SER A 365 37.07 -29.26 20.35
CA SER A 365 37.16 -27.81 20.61
C SER A 365 37.49 -27.50 22.08
N TRP A 366 38.18 -28.44 22.77
CA TRP A 366 38.71 -28.24 24.11
C TRP A 366 40.22 -28.45 24.05
N PHE A 367 40.94 -27.37 23.82
CA PHE A 367 42.42 -27.35 23.66
C PHE A 367 42.98 -26.11 24.38
N PRO A 368 44.29 -26.11 24.74
CA PRO A 368 44.95 -24.95 25.29
C PRO A 368 45.16 -23.87 24.21
N VAL A 369 45.05 -22.61 24.63
CA VAL A 369 45.33 -21.45 23.78
C VAL A 369 46.39 -20.62 24.46
N GLU A 370 47.49 -20.37 23.74
CA GLU A 370 48.59 -19.51 24.22
C GLU A 370 48.32 -18.06 23.79
N ILE A 371 48.26 -17.12 24.73
CA ILE A 371 48.12 -15.69 24.50
C ILE A 371 49.01 -14.93 25.49
N ALA A 372 49.81 -14.01 24.97
CA ALA A 372 50.75 -13.21 25.80
C ALA A 372 51.58 -14.04 26.78
N GLY A 373 52.08 -15.21 26.39
CA GLY A 373 52.87 -16.11 27.21
C GLY A 373 52.09 -16.89 28.27
N GLN A 374 50.79 -16.87 28.23
CA GLN A 374 49.91 -17.60 29.16
C GLN A 374 49.10 -18.66 28.41
N GLU A 375 49.07 -19.87 28.98
CA GLU A 375 48.24 -20.97 28.49
C GLU A 375 46.84 -20.90 29.14
N ILE A 376 45.80 -20.72 28.36
CA ILE A 376 44.42 -20.65 28.82
C ILE A 376 43.64 -21.85 28.25
N ARG A 377 42.89 -22.54 29.12
CA ARG A 377 41.99 -23.64 28.74
C ARG A 377 40.54 -23.29 29.08
N PRO A 378 39.55 -23.75 28.30
CA PRO A 378 38.18 -23.58 28.70
C PRO A 378 37.85 -24.44 29.92
N SER A 379 36.85 -24.02 30.72
CA SER A 379 36.37 -24.87 31.82
C SER A 379 35.87 -26.22 31.27
N ILE A 380 35.93 -27.26 32.09
CA ILE A 380 35.44 -28.62 31.74
C ILE A 380 33.94 -28.65 31.38
N LYS A 381 33.19 -27.63 31.75
CA LYS A 381 31.73 -27.51 31.42
C LYS A 381 31.45 -26.85 30.10
N VAL A 382 32.48 -26.34 29.41
CA VAL A 382 32.38 -25.62 28.15
C VAL A 382 33.43 -26.04 27.15
N ARG A 383 33.34 -25.55 25.93
CA ARG A 383 34.31 -25.73 24.86
C ARG A 383 34.46 -24.41 24.09
N TRP A 384 35.51 -24.25 23.31
CA TRP A 384 35.64 -23.12 22.38
C TRP A 384 34.54 -23.14 21.30
N LYS A 385 34.15 -21.98 20.82
CA LYS A 385 33.19 -21.84 19.69
C LYS A 385 33.82 -22.16 18.34
N THR A 386 35.13 -22.41 18.28
CA THR A 386 35.91 -22.72 17.08
C THR A 386 36.92 -23.86 17.33
N ASN A 387 37.48 -24.40 16.27
CA ASN A 387 38.61 -25.34 16.32
C ASN A 387 39.94 -24.59 16.52
N GLU A 388 41.04 -25.34 16.67
CA GLU A 388 42.37 -24.80 16.93
C GLU A 388 42.83 -23.83 15.83
N LEU A 389 42.71 -24.22 14.54
CA LEU A 389 43.09 -23.38 13.41
C LEU A 389 42.30 -22.09 13.36
N GLY A 390 40.98 -22.18 13.60
CA GLY A 390 40.10 -20.99 13.68
C GLY A 390 40.47 -20.08 14.85
N MET A 391 40.92 -20.65 15.99
CA MET A 391 41.38 -19.84 17.12
C MET A 391 42.69 -19.11 16.79
N GLN A 392 43.60 -19.75 16.08
CA GLN A 392 44.86 -19.13 15.62
C GLN A 392 44.57 -17.94 14.69
N ARG A 393 43.63 -18.07 13.77
CA ARG A 393 43.20 -16.97 12.90
C ARG A 393 42.56 -15.83 13.67
N LEU A 394 41.74 -16.14 14.69
CA LEU A 394 41.14 -15.11 15.56
C LEU A 394 42.20 -14.35 16.36
N LEU A 395 43.26 -15.04 16.84
CA LEU A 395 44.43 -14.44 17.48
C LEU A 395 45.21 -13.54 16.51
N ALA A 396 45.50 -14.05 15.31
CA ALA A 396 46.17 -13.29 14.27
C ALA A 396 45.40 -12.03 13.85
N ALA A 397 44.08 -12.15 13.81
CA ALA A 397 43.19 -11.01 13.54
C ALA A 397 43.00 -10.05 14.74
N SER A 398 43.66 -10.31 15.89
CA SER A 398 43.45 -9.55 17.14
C SER A 398 42.00 -9.51 17.58
N ARG A 399 41.24 -10.60 17.38
CA ARG A 399 39.83 -10.79 17.74
C ARG A 399 39.60 -11.55 19.04
N VAL A 400 40.66 -11.88 19.73
CA VAL A 400 40.68 -12.52 21.06
C VAL A 400 41.42 -11.61 22.02
N GLU A 401 40.87 -11.41 23.19
CA GLU A 401 41.45 -10.59 24.26
C GLU A 401 41.43 -11.37 25.58
N LEU A 402 42.54 -11.29 26.30
CA LEU A 402 42.66 -11.88 27.66
C LEU A 402 41.93 -10.99 28.67
N THR A 403 41.02 -11.57 29.39
CA THR A 403 40.25 -10.87 30.47
C THR A 403 40.45 -11.63 31.76
N SER A 404 41.30 -11.14 32.64
CA SER A 404 41.73 -11.86 33.83
C SER A 404 42.27 -13.27 33.51
N ASN A 405 41.57 -14.33 33.77
CA ASN A 405 41.93 -15.71 33.51
C ASN A 405 41.05 -16.38 32.40
N SER A 406 40.44 -15.61 31.56
CA SER A 406 39.55 -16.11 30.50
C SER A 406 39.77 -15.36 29.19
N LEU A 407 39.36 -15.99 28.06
CA LEU A 407 39.42 -15.37 26.76
C LEU A 407 38.02 -14.80 26.41
N SER A 408 38.04 -13.66 25.75
CA SER A 408 36.84 -12.98 25.23
C SER A 408 37.00 -12.73 23.72
N TYR A 409 35.92 -12.88 22.98
CA TYR A 409 35.88 -12.49 21.58
C TYR A 409 35.63 -10.97 21.43
N VAL A 410 36.48 -10.32 20.67
CA VAL A 410 36.38 -8.91 20.33
C VAL A 410 35.39 -8.74 19.15
N ARG A 411 34.20 -8.21 19.45
CA ARG A 411 33.20 -7.89 18.47
C ARG A 411 33.10 -6.38 18.30
N PHE A 412 33.46 -5.88 17.13
CA PHE A 412 33.31 -4.45 16.81
C PHE A 412 31.85 -4.09 16.55
N LEU A 413 31.50 -2.82 16.77
CA LEU A 413 30.18 -2.27 16.49
C LEU A 413 29.88 -2.30 14.96
N ASP A 414 30.92 -2.02 14.16
CA ASP A 414 30.88 -2.05 12.70
C ASP A 414 31.00 -3.46 12.06
N ASP A 415 31.23 -4.50 12.88
CA ASP A 415 31.12 -5.88 12.38
C ASP A 415 29.72 -6.23 11.89
N PHE A 416 28.71 -5.61 12.51
CA PHE A 416 27.33 -5.61 12.08
C PHE A 416 26.64 -4.35 12.64
N SER A 417 26.59 -3.30 11.83
CA SER A 417 26.08 -1.98 12.19
C SER A 417 24.56 -1.88 12.15
N ALA A 418 23.87 -2.99 12.14
CA ALA A 418 22.43 -3.08 12.11
C ALA A 418 21.89 -3.93 13.27
N THR A 419 20.62 -3.72 13.61
CA THR A 419 19.88 -4.55 14.57
C THR A 419 18.57 -4.99 13.93
N THR A 420 18.18 -6.25 14.14
CA THR A 420 16.90 -6.74 13.64
C THR A 420 15.74 -6.01 14.32
N ILE A 421 14.75 -5.62 13.55
CA ILE A 421 13.52 -5.04 14.09
C ILE A 421 12.79 -6.14 14.88
N ASN A 422 12.31 -5.81 16.07
CA ASN A 422 11.51 -6.69 16.91
C ASN A 422 10.01 -6.40 16.77
N ASN A 423 9.17 -6.95 17.65
CA ASN A 423 7.72 -6.76 17.63
C ASN A 423 7.23 -5.55 18.46
N SER A 424 8.12 -4.63 18.84
CA SER A 424 7.79 -3.38 19.53
C SER A 424 8.21 -2.19 18.67
N TRP A 425 7.24 -1.58 17.97
CA TRP A 425 7.47 -0.48 17.01
C TRP A 425 7.08 0.87 17.61
N THR A 426 7.74 1.23 18.68
CA THR A 426 7.52 2.51 19.38
C THR A 426 8.22 3.69 18.71
N ASP A 427 9.09 3.41 17.75
CA ASP A 427 9.80 4.37 16.91
C ASP A 427 8.91 4.95 15.79
N ILE A 428 7.75 4.33 15.52
CA ILE A 428 6.77 4.85 14.59
C ILE A 428 5.96 5.93 15.31
N GLY A 429 6.26 7.20 14.98
CA GLY A 429 5.48 8.35 15.47
C GLY A 429 4.19 8.55 14.67
N GLY A 430 3.25 9.32 15.23
CA GLY A 430 2.04 9.73 14.49
C GLY A 430 2.36 10.55 13.23
N ILE A 431 1.40 10.64 12.33
CA ILE A 431 1.53 11.33 11.03
C ILE A 431 1.75 12.84 11.28
N GLN A 432 2.98 13.31 11.17
CA GLN A 432 3.36 14.72 11.34
C GLN A 432 4.38 15.21 10.29
N SER A 433 4.76 14.36 9.33
CA SER A 433 5.80 14.72 8.37
C SER A 433 5.22 15.30 7.07
N ARG A 434 5.98 16.24 6.44
CA ARG A 434 5.63 16.74 5.09
C ARG A 434 5.69 15.62 4.03
N ALA A 435 6.38 14.53 4.32
CA ALA A 435 6.54 13.40 3.42
C ALA A 435 5.33 12.42 3.46
N ASP A 436 4.55 12.45 4.55
CA ASP A 436 3.32 11.68 4.70
C ASP A 436 2.18 12.64 5.12
N PRO A 437 1.59 13.37 4.16
CA PRO A 437 0.53 14.31 4.47
C PRO A 437 -0.71 13.58 4.95
N LYS A 438 -1.25 14.02 6.08
CA LYS A 438 -2.52 13.51 6.58
C LYS A 438 -3.66 13.96 5.67
N VAL A 439 -4.19 13.05 4.86
CA VAL A 439 -5.33 13.30 3.95
C VAL A 439 -6.65 12.77 4.52
N TYR A 440 -6.58 11.87 5.49
CA TYR A 440 -7.73 11.23 6.13
C TYR A 440 -7.59 11.25 7.66
N VAL A 441 -8.71 11.31 8.38
CA VAL A 441 -8.71 11.51 9.84
C VAL A 441 -8.07 10.34 10.59
N VAL A 442 -8.36 9.11 10.20
CA VAL A 442 -7.84 7.87 10.79
C VAL A 442 -6.80 7.19 9.87
N GLN A 443 -5.93 7.97 9.29
CA GLN A 443 -4.90 7.44 8.40
C GLN A 443 -3.80 6.72 9.18
N THR A 444 -3.48 5.51 8.77
CA THR A 444 -2.35 4.73 9.29
C THR A 444 -1.02 5.27 8.75
N PRO A 445 0.04 5.37 9.58
CA PRO A 445 1.36 5.79 9.13
C PRO A 445 1.91 4.88 8.03
N THR A 446 2.46 5.48 6.97
CA THR A 446 3.05 4.73 5.85
C THR A 446 4.17 3.79 6.29
N THR A 447 4.99 4.18 7.26
CA THR A 447 6.09 3.36 7.79
C THR A 447 5.62 2.04 8.41
N LEU A 448 4.44 2.02 9.04
CA LEU A 448 3.89 0.81 9.63
C LEU A 448 3.54 -0.21 8.55
N ILE A 449 2.77 0.21 7.56
CA ILE A 449 2.37 -0.64 6.42
C ILE A 449 3.59 -1.04 5.59
N GLN A 450 4.54 -0.12 5.40
CA GLN A 450 5.80 -0.40 4.72
C GLN A 450 6.55 -1.56 5.35
N ARG A 451 6.71 -1.59 6.67
CA ARG A 451 7.37 -2.70 7.37
C ARG A 451 6.65 -4.02 7.14
N CYS A 452 5.33 -4.04 7.27
CA CYS A 452 4.53 -5.25 7.01
C CYS A 452 4.72 -5.78 5.58
N ILE A 453 4.59 -4.90 4.58
CA ILE A 453 4.75 -5.27 3.17
C ILE A 453 6.18 -5.75 2.87
N LEU A 454 7.20 -5.02 3.32
CA LEU A 454 8.59 -5.38 3.05
C LEU A 454 9.02 -6.70 3.70
N MET A 455 8.49 -7.03 4.89
CA MET A 455 8.80 -8.30 5.55
C MET A 455 8.19 -9.50 4.82
N ALA A 456 7.01 -9.35 4.21
CA ALA A 456 6.25 -10.48 3.68
C ALA A 456 6.22 -10.60 2.15
N THR A 457 6.77 -9.62 1.42
CA THR A 457 6.66 -9.57 -0.05
C THR A 457 7.98 -9.20 -0.73
N ASP A 458 8.06 -9.53 -2.01
CA ASP A 458 9.09 -9.06 -2.94
C ASP A 458 8.47 -8.11 -4.00
N PRO A 459 9.28 -7.29 -4.71
CA PRO A 459 8.79 -6.49 -5.84
C PRO A 459 8.05 -7.36 -6.88
N GLY A 460 6.89 -6.89 -7.34
CA GLY A 460 6.02 -7.63 -8.25
C GLY A 460 5.01 -8.57 -7.58
N ASP A 461 5.12 -8.83 -6.26
CA ASP A 461 4.10 -9.59 -5.52
C ASP A 461 2.79 -8.79 -5.40
N LEU A 462 1.69 -9.49 -5.18
CA LEU A 462 0.36 -8.90 -5.05
C LEU A 462 0.01 -8.64 -3.58
N VAL A 463 -0.37 -7.40 -3.30
CA VAL A 463 -0.87 -6.93 -2.00
C VAL A 463 -2.36 -6.62 -2.13
N LEU A 464 -3.15 -7.08 -1.17
CA LEU A 464 -4.58 -6.81 -1.06
C LEU A 464 -4.86 -6.02 0.23
N ASP A 465 -5.70 -5.00 0.09
CA ASP A 465 -6.26 -4.23 1.20
C ASP A 465 -7.79 -4.26 1.12
N PRO A 466 -8.47 -5.04 1.99
CA PRO A 466 -9.92 -5.13 2.00
C PRO A 466 -10.65 -3.92 2.59
N THR A 467 -9.89 -2.94 3.11
CA THR A 467 -10.38 -1.76 3.85
C THR A 467 -9.57 -0.52 3.49
N CYS A 468 -9.66 -0.09 2.23
CA CYS A 468 -8.82 0.92 1.59
C CYS A 468 -8.59 2.19 2.41
N GLY A 469 -9.65 2.75 2.99
CA GLY A 469 -9.60 4.05 3.66
C GLY A 469 -8.96 5.12 2.79
N SER A 470 -7.87 5.71 3.26
CA SER A 470 -7.12 6.75 2.51
C SER A 470 -6.19 6.22 1.41
N GLY A 471 -6.19 4.91 1.13
CA GLY A 471 -5.32 4.27 0.14
C GLY A 471 -3.85 4.18 0.56
N THR A 472 -3.56 4.14 1.85
CA THR A 472 -2.17 4.09 2.33
C THR A 472 -1.48 2.80 1.90
N THR A 473 -2.15 1.65 2.00
CA THR A 473 -1.60 0.35 1.56
C THR A 473 -1.27 0.36 0.07
N ALA A 474 -2.19 0.84 -0.77
CA ALA A 474 -1.97 0.96 -2.22
C ALA A 474 -0.81 1.90 -2.54
N THR A 475 -0.72 3.04 -1.84
CA THR A 475 0.38 4.00 -2.00
C THR A 475 1.73 3.38 -1.62
N VAL A 476 1.80 2.65 -0.52
CA VAL A 476 3.03 1.97 -0.07
C VAL A 476 3.38 0.83 -1.02
N ALA A 477 2.42 -0.01 -1.42
CA ALA A 477 2.64 -1.08 -2.39
C ALA A 477 3.19 -0.55 -3.71
N GLU A 478 2.59 0.52 -4.24
CA GLU A 478 3.08 1.23 -5.42
C GLU A 478 4.51 1.75 -5.21
N GLN A 479 4.79 2.42 -4.09
CA GLN A 479 6.12 2.95 -3.78
C GLN A 479 7.20 1.87 -3.88
N TRP A 480 6.91 0.68 -3.38
CA TRP A 480 7.84 -0.43 -3.29
C TRP A 480 7.74 -1.42 -4.46
N GLY A 481 7.03 -1.04 -5.53
CA GLY A 481 6.95 -1.83 -6.75
C GLY A 481 6.16 -3.14 -6.60
N ARG A 482 5.17 -3.17 -5.71
CA ARG A 482 4.22 -4.26 -5.56
C ARG A 482 2.98 -3.98 -6.40
N ARG A 483 2.33 -5.02 -6.86
CA ARG A 483 0.98 -4.93 -7.42
C ARG A 483 -0.01 -4.78 -6.29
N TRP A 484 -1.11 -4.07 -6.51
CA TRP A 484 -2.07 -3.85 -5.45
C TRP A 484 -3.52 -3.95 -5.93
N ILE A 485 -4.37 -4.41 -5.02
CA ILE A 485 -5.83 -4.33 -5.09
C ILE A 485 -6.30 -3.75 -3.77
N THR A 486 -7.18 -2.75 -3.83
CA THR A 486 -7.77 -2.16 -2.64
C THR A 486 -9.28 -2.06 -2.77
N ILE A 487 -10.00 -2.28 -1.67
CA ILE A 487 -11.45 -2.40 -1.64
C ILE A 487 -11.99 -1.46 -0.57
N ASP A 488 -13.09 -0.80 -0.85
CA ASP A 488 -13.86 -0.06 0.17
C ASP A 488 -15.32 0.02 -0.23
N THR A 489 -16.18 0.18 0.77
CA THR A 489 -17.60 0.49 0.56
C THR A 489 -17.83 1.99 0.47
N SER A 490 -16.88 2.82 0.97
CA SER A 490 -16.97 4.28 0.97
C SER A 490 -16.51 4.89 -0.34
N ARG A 491 -17.39 5.66 -0.95
CA ARG A 491 -17.05 6.48 -2.10
C ARG A 491 -16.12 7.63 -1.74
N VAL A 492 -16.26 8.21 -0.54
CA VAL A 492 -15.38 9.28 -0.03
C VAL A 492 -13.95 8.75 0.12
N ALA A 493 -13.80 7.59 0.76
CA ALA A 493 -12.50 6.94 0.93
C ALA A 493 -11.83 6.68 -0.43
N LEU A 494 -12.54 6.06 -1.36
CA LEU A 494 -12.02 5.76 -2.69
C LEU A 494 -11.73 7.03 -3.52
N ALA A 495 -12.53 8.09 -3.40
CA ALA A 495 -12.25 9.36 -4.07
C ALA A 495 -10.96 10.00 -3.57
N LEU A 496 -10.73 9.98 -2.25
CA LEU A 496 -9.49 10.47 -1.63
C LEU A 496 -8.29 9.61 -2.00
N ALA A 497 -8.42 8.28 -1.93
CA ALA A 497 -7.38 7.33 -2.30
C ALA A 497 -6.99 7.49 -3.79
N ARG A 498 -7.98 7.61 -4.68
CA ARG A 498 -7.78 7.85 -6.10
C ARG A 498 -6.99 9.14 -6.34
N ALA A 499 -7.43 10.26 -5.79
CA ALA A 499 -6.74 11.54 -5.93
C ALA A 499 -5.30 11.46 -5.40
N ARG A 500 -5.10 10.82 -4.24
CA ARG A 500 -3.77 10.62 -3.63
C ARG A 500 -2.85 9.82 -4.54
N ILE A 501 -3.30 8.69 -5.09
CA ILE A 501 -2.50 7.82 -5.96
C ILE A 501 -2.19 8.49 -7.30
N MET A 502 -3.19 9.18 -7.91
CA MET A 502 -3.02 9.89 -9.17
C MET A 502 -1.98 10.99 -9.11
N GLY A 503 -1.95 11.75 -8.00
CA GLY A 503 -1.06 12.90 -7.80
C GLY A 503 0.25 12.57 -7.05
N ALA A 504 0.44 11.33 -6.61
CA ALA A 504 1.62 10.96 -5.84
C ALA A 504 2.90 10.93 -6.68
N ARG A 505 3.97 11.43 -6.09
CA ARG A 505 5.34 11.23 -6.57
C ARG A 505 5.98 10.10 -5.78
N TYR A 506 6.59 9.16 -6.49
CA TYR A 506 7.33 8.05 -5.90
C TYR A 506 8.82 8.13 -6.20
N PRO A 507 9.71 7.62 -5.34
CA PRO A 507 11.12 7.45 -5.66
C PRO A 507 11.27 6.41 -6.78
N TYR A 508 12.23 6.63 -7.69
CA TYR A 508 12.62 5.63 -8.68
C TYR A 508 13.78 4.81 -8.14
N TYR A 509 13.51 3.59 -7.71
CA TYR A 509 14.52 2.65 -7.26
C TYR A 509 15.16 1.91 -8.44
N LEU A 510 16.47 1.73 -8.42
CA LEU A 510 17.19 1.03 -9.50
C LEU A 510 16.77 -0.44 -9.54
N LEU A 511 16.17 -0.85 -10.67
CA LEU A 511 15.82 -2.25 -10.91
C LEU A 511 17.10 -3.07 -11.08
N ALA A 512 17.20 -4.22 -10.42
CA ALA A 512 18.32 -5.15 -10.59
C ALA A 512 18.43 -5.62 -12.05
N ASP A 513 17.30 -5.78 -12.73
CA ASP A 513 17.20 -6.11 -14.16
C ASP A 513 17.17 -4.85 -15.05
N SER A 514 18.09 -3.93 -14.80
CA SER A 514 18.31 -2.75 -15.64
C SER A 514 19.82 -2.51 -15.83
N ARG A 515 20.22 -1.81 -16.89
CA ARG A 515 21.64 -1.51 -17.12
C ARG A 515 22.24 -0.71 -15.97
N ASP A 516 21.52 0.32 -15.51
CA ASP A 516 21.97 1.16 -14.38
C ASP A 516 22.04 0.32 -13.08
N GLY A 517 21.09 -0.61 -12.89
CA GLY A 517 21.09 -1.53 -11.77
C GLY A 517 22.28 -2.49 -11.81
N GLN A 518 22.58 -3.09 -12.97
CA GLN A 518 23.76 -3.96 -13.13
C GLN A 518 25.08 -3.22 -12.84
N MET A 519 25.18 -1.97 -13.28
CA MET A 519 26.34 -1.11 -12.99
C MET A 519 26.44 -0.83 -11.49
N LYS A 520 25.35 -0.46 -10.84
CA LYS A 520 25.32 -0.19 -9.41
C LYS A 520 25.58 -1.43 -8.58
N GLU A 521 25.05 -2.58 -8.97
CA GLU A 521 25.30 -3.87 -8.33
C GLU A 521 26.80 -4.24 -8.40
N GLY A 522 27.42 -4.05 -9.59
CA GLY A 522 28.87 -4.27 -9.76
C GLY A 522 29.70 -3.35 -8.86
N GLU A 523 29.33 -2.07 -8.73
CA GLU A 523 29.98 -1.11 -7.84
C GLU A 523 29.88 -1.56 -6.37
N VAL A 524 28.68 -1.90 -5.91
CA VAL A 524 28.42 -2.30 -4.51
C VAL A 524 29.07 -3.63 -4.18
N ALA A 525 28.99 -4.59 -5.08
CA ALA A 525 29.62 -5.92 -4.93
C ALA A 525 31.14 -5.91 -5.21
N ARG A 526 31.68 -4.80 -5.73
CA ARG A 526 33.09 -4.69 -6.16
C ARG A 526 33.47 -5.76 -7.19
N THR A 527 32.54 -6.03 -8.09
CA THR A 527 32.70 -6.99 -9.18
C THR A 527 32.46 -6.30 -10.52
N ALA A 528 32.87 -6.95 -11.62
CA ALA A 528 32.51 -6.45 -12.95
C ALA A 528 30.97 -6.47 -13.09
N PRO A 529 30.36 -5.41 -13.66
CA PRO A 529 28.94 -5.38 -13.94
C PRO A 529 28.51 -6.56 -14.83
N SER A 530 27.34 -7.13 -14.57
CA SER A 530 26.79 -8.19 -15.41
C SER A 530 26.61 -7.71 -16.86
N SER A 531 26.91 -8.56 -17.83
CA SER A 531 26.68 -8.33 -19.25
C SER A 531 25.39 -8.97 -19.78
N GLN A 532 24.58 -9.55 -18.90
CA GLN A 532 23.32 -10.19 -19.30
C GLN A 532 22.34 -9.14 -19.85
N PRO A 533 21.54 -9.49 -20.87
CA PRO A 533 20.50 -8.59 -21.38
C PRO A 533 19.51 -8.27 -20.26
N THR A 534 19.02 -7.04 -20.26
CA THR A 534 18.04 -6.54 -19.28
C THR A 534 16.69 -6.34 -19.93
N HIS A 535 15.63 -6.67 -19.21
CA HIS A 535 14.24 -6.58 -19.68
C HIS A 535 13.38 -5.66 -18.81
N GLY A 536 13.96 -5.05 -17.76
CA GLY A 536 13.24 -4.20 -16.80
C GLY A 536 12.26 -4.97 -15.93
N ASN A 537 12.47 -6.27 -15.73
CA ASN A 537 11.58 -7.11 -14.94
C ASN A 537 11.73 -6.80 -13.45
N ILE A 538 10.68 -6.19 -12.88
CA ILE A 538 10.64 -5.80 -11.48
C ILE A 538 10.76 -6.98 -10.51
N ARG A 539 10.38 -8.19 -10.89
CA ARG A 539 10.49 -9.38 -10.03
C ARG A 539 11.91 -9.76 -9.68
N HIS A 540 12.90 -9.27 -10.42
CA HIS A 540 14.30 -9.40 -10.04
C HIS A 540 14.69 -8.50 -8.87
N GLY A 541 13.77 -7.64 -8.41
CA GLY A 541 13.95 -6.74 -7.28
C GLY A 541 14.74 -5.49 -7.64
N PHE A 542 15.15 -4.80 -6.58
CA PHE A 542 15.96 -3.59 -6.65
C PHE A 542 17.42 -3.87 -6.28
N VAL A 543 18.29 -2.93 -6.56
CA VAL A 543 19.64 -2.91 -6.00
C VAL A 543 19.56 -2.29 -4.61
N TYR A 544 19.89 -3.07 -3.58
CA TYR A 544 19.77 -2.66 -2.18
C TYR A 544 21.13 -2.30 -1.56
N GLU A 545 21.10 -1.39 -0.58
CA GLU A 545 22.22 -1.21 0.33
C GLU A 545 22.47 -2.50 1.12
N ARG A 546 23.70 -2.67 1.58
CA ARG A 546 24.15 -3.86 2.32
C ARG A 546 24.97 -3.46 3.51
N VAL A 547 24.86 -4.24 4.56
CA VAL A 547 25.74 -4.14 5.72
C VAL A 547 26.53 -5.42 5.88
N PRO A 548 27.83 -5.33 6.18
CA PRO A 548 28.62 -6.52 6.47
C PRO A 548 28.13 -7.20 7.74
N HIS A 549 28.12 -8.53 7.73
CA HIS A 549 27.78 -9.33 8.91
C HIS A 549 28.99 -10.21 9.25
N ILE A 550 29.98 -9.58 9.88
CA ILE A 550 31.23 -10.24 10.31
C ILE A 550 30.95 -11.02 11.59
N THR A 551 31.11 -12.34 11.52
CA THR A 551 30.93 -13.27 12.63
C THR A 551 32.25 -13.92 13.04
N LEU A 552 32.30 -14.47 14.26
CA LEU A 552 33.43 -15.28 14.71
C LEU A 552 33.75 -16.41 13.72
N LYS A 553 32.69 -17.05 13.16
CA LYS A 553 32.81 -18.14 12.21
C LYS A 553 33.42 -17.69 10.88
N SER A 554 33.02 -16.54 10.36
CA SER A 554 33.56 -16.02 9.09
C SER A 554 35.04 -15.68 9.20
N ILE A 555 35.48 -15.15 10.34
CA ILE A 555 36.90 -14.86 10.61
C ILE A 555 37.71 -16.17 10.77
N ALA A 556 37.20 -17.08 11.60
CA ALA A 556 37.86 -18.37 11.87
C ALA A 556 38.05 -19.22 10.59
N ASN A 557 37.20 -19.09 9.61
CA ASN A 557 37.27 -19.80 8.33
C ASN A 557 38.04 -19.04 7.24
N ASN A 558 38.51 -17.83 7.50
CA ASN A 558 39.22 -17.02 6.51
C ASN A 558 40.69 -17.42 6.41
N ALA A 559 41.03 -18.31 5.49
CA ALA A 559 42.40 -18.80 5.27
C ALA A 559 43.40 -17.74 4.74
N GLU A 560 42.90 -16.62 4.19
CA GLU A 560 43.78 -15.55 3.72
C GLU A 560 44.48 -14.83 4.87
N ILE A 561 43.95 -14.91 6.09
CA ILE A 561 44.58 -14.37 7.30
C ILE A 561 45.93 -15.05 7.52
N ASP A 562 46.05 -16.37 7.28
CA ASP A 562 47.28 -17.13 7.44
C ASP A 562 48.34 -16.62 6.47
N VAL A 563 47.97 -16.40 5.19
CA VAL A 563 48.87 -15.92 4.13
C VAL A 563 49.35 -14.49 4.43
N ILE A 564 48.41 -13.59 4.82
CA ILE A 564 48.77 -12.21 5.20
C ILE A 564 49.69 -12.21 6.42
N TRP A 565 49.39 -13.04 7.42
CA TRP A 565 50.24 -13.17 8.62
C TRP A 565 51.65 -13.59 8.26
N GLU A 566 51.82 -14.68 7.53
CA GLU A 566 53.13 -15.21 7.10
C GLU A 566 53.91 -14.18 6.25
N GLN A 567 53.24 -13.48 5.35
CA GLN A 567 53.87 -12.45 4.52
C GLN A 567 54.43 -11.30 5.39
N TRP A 568 53.68 -10.82 6.35
CA TRP A 568 54.13 -9.73 7.22
C TRP A 568 55.14 -10.17 8.26
N GLN A 569 55.16 -11.44 8.70
CA GLN A 569 56.21 -11.97 9.59
C GLN A 569 57.59 -11.87 8.98
N ARG A 570 57.71 -12.03 7.67
CA ARG A 570 59.00 -11.84 6.97
C ARG A 570 59.57 -10.42 7.10
N THR A 571 58.73 -9.43 7.43
CA THR A 571 59.12 -8.02 7.69
C THR A 571 59.24 -7.75 9.19
N LEU A 572 58.30 -8.21 9.98
CA LEU A 572 58.17 -7.91 11.40
C LEU A 572 59.27 -8.60 12.25
N GLU A 573 59.56 -9.89 11.97
CA GLU A 573 60.56 -10.63 12.71
C GLU A 573 61.97 -10.02 12.61
N PRO A 574 62.50 -9.71 11.40
CA PRO A 574 63.80 -9.05 11.29
C PRO A 574 63.82 -7.65 11.97
N LEU A 575 62.72 -6.91 11.97
CA LEU A 575 62.63 -5.63 12.68
C LEU A 575 62.67 -5.83 14.20
N ARG A 576 61.95 -6.83 14.72
CA ARG A 576 61.92 -7.20 16.13
C ARG A 576 63.31 -7.64 16.61
N GLU A 577 64.01 -8.48 15.84
CA GLU A 577 65.37 -8.96 16.17
C GLU A 577 66.37 -7.80 16.20
N LYS A 578 66.31 -6.90 15.22
CA LYS A 578 67.17 -5.70 15.20
C LYS A 578 66.89 -4.77 16.38
N LEU A 579 65.58 -4.57 16.73
CA LEU A 579 65.19 -3.78 17.87
C LEU A 579 65.70 -4.39 19.17
N ASN A 580 65.49 -5.70 19.35
CA ASN A 580 65.98 -6.45 20.51
C ASN A 580 67.51 -6.38 20.63
N ALA A 581 68.23 -6.49 19.53
CA ALA A 581 69.69 -6.37 19.52
C ALA A 581 70.18 -4.96 19.92
N ALA A 582 69.48 -3.90 19.39
CA ALA A 582 69.80 -2.52 19.68
C ALA A 582 69.57 -2.13 21.15
N LEU A 583 68.54 -2.71 21.79
CA LEU A 583 68.15 -2.42 23.17
C LEU A 583 68.63 -3.47 24.18
N LYS A 584 69.29 -4.56 23.70
CA LYS A 584 69.72 -5.71 24.51
C LYS A 584 68.55 -6.37 25.28
N THR A 585 67.37 -6.51 24.59
CA THR A 585 66.20 -7.14 25.14
C THR A 585 65.91 -8.45 24.37
N THR A 586 64.90 -9.21 24.83
CA THR A 586 64.42 -10.46 24.20
C THR A 586 62.89 -10.41 24.01
N TRP A 587 62.37 -9.25 23.71
CA TRP A 587 60.96 -9.06 23.57
C TRP A 587 60.33 -9.89 22.50
N GLN A 588 59.21 -10.51 22.87
CA GLN A 588 58.25 -11.08 21.95
C GLN A 588 57.39 -9.97 21.34
N GLU A 589 56.60 -10.28 20.32
CA GLU A 589 55.74 -9.30 19.64
C GLU A 589 54.81 -8.51 20.64
N TRP A 590 54.29 -9.23 21.62
CA TRP A 590 53.34 -8.66 22.62
C TRP A 590 54.03 -7.87 23.77
N GLU A 591 55.35 -7.97 23.89
CA GLU A 591 56.13 -7.31 24.92
C GLU A 591 56.72 -5.96 24.46
N ILE A 592 56.72 -5.72 23.13
CA ILE A 592 57.22 -4.45 22.58
C ILE A 592 56.34 -3.29 23.05
N PRO A 593 56.92 -2.28 23.84
CA PRO A 593 56.13 -1.21 24.37
C PRO A 593 55.53 -0.35 23.27
N ARG A 594 54.39 0.29 23.58
CA ARG A 594 53.66 1.16 22.63
C ARG A 594 54.42 2.43 22.33
N GLU A 595 54.98 3.02 23.33
CA GLU A 595 55.76 4.24 23.23
C GLU A 595 57.23 3.97 23.45
N PRO A 596 58.12 4.61 22.66
CA PRO A 596 59.54 4.47 22.87
C PRO A 596 59.93 5.22 24.16
N ASP A 597 60.90 4.63 24.95
CA ASP A 597 61.47 5.34 26.05
C ASP A 597 62.31 6.51 25.52
N PRO A 598 62.16 7.74 26.05
CA PRO A 598 62.99 8.91 25.65
C PRO A 598 64.49 8.70 25.76
N LYS A 599 64.92 7.67 26.49
CA LYS A 599 66.34 7.29 26.67
C LYS A 599 66.89 6.37 25.55
N TRP A 600 66.06 5.92 24.64
CA TRP A 600 66.53 5.02 23.57
C TRP A 600 67.36 5.75 22.57
N PRO A 601 68.36 5.10 21.96
CA PRO A 601 69.08 5.63 20.82
C PRO A 601 68.15 5.89 19.63
N ASP A 602 68.42 6.93 18.87
CA ASP A 602 67.59 7.33 17.68
C ASP A 602 67.37 6.17 16.73
N GLY A 603 68.37 5.32 16.52
CA GLY A 603 68.27 4.11 15.70
C GLY A 603 67.25 3.09 16.22
N ALA A 604 67.16 2.92 17.55
CA ALA A 604 66.20 2.03 18.18
C ALA A 604 64.81 2.63 18.11
N THR A 605 64.67 3.92 18.33
CA THR A 605 63.40 4.66 18.21
C THR A 605 62.86 4.55 16.78
N LYS A 606 63.71 4.65 15.75
CA LYS A 606 63.30 4.45 14.36
C LYS A 606 62.87 3.02 14.08
N LEU A 607 63.63 2.00 14.53
CA LEU A 607 63.23 0.60 14.40
C LEU A 607 61.91 0.28 15.08
N HIS A 608 61.66 0.85 16.23
CA HIS A 608 60.41 0.74 16.96
C HIS A 608 59.27 1.33 16.13
N ALA A 609 59.43 2.56 15.61
CA ALA A 609 58.41 3.21 14.76
C ALA A 609 58.13 2.40 13.49
N ASP A 610 59.15 1.91 12.80
CA ASP A 610 59.03 1.08 11.61
C ASP A 610 58.31 -0.24 11.93
N TRP A 611 58.62 -0.86 13.07
CA TRP A 611 57.96 -2.12 13.50
C TRP A 611 56.46 -1.88 13.80
N TRP A 612 56.12 -0.83 14.56
CA TRP A 612 54.71 -0.53 14.84
C TRP A 612 53.94 -0.11 13.56
N GLN A 613 54.58 0.60 12.65
CA GLN A 613 53.98 0.91 11.35
C GLN A 613 53.64 -0.33 10.55
N ALA A 614 54.60 -1.29 10.49
CA ALA A 614 54.38 -2.58 9.84
C ALA A 614 53.29 -3.41 10.54
N ARG A 615 53.25 -3.40 11.88
CA ARG A 615 52.26 -4.10 12.68
C ARG A 615 50.84 -3.57 12.43
N VAL A 616 50.69 -2.25 12.37
CA VAL A 616 49.42 -1.58 12.04
C VAL A 616 49.01 -1.89 10.60
N ARG A 617 49.92 -1.88 9.65
CA ARG A 617 49.64 -2.26 8.25
C ARG A 617 49.15 -3.71 8.14
N ARG A 618 49.79 -4.66 8.81
CA ARG A 618 49.37 -6.06 8.87
C ARG A 618 47.91 -6.14 9.36
N GLN A 619 47.59 -5.46 10.45
CA GLN A 619 46.23 -5.48 11.00
C GLN A 619 45.22 -4.90 10.00
N LYS A 620 45.54 -3.78 9.32
CA LYS A 620 44.67 -3.19 8.31
C LYS A 620 44.39 -4.12 7.13
N GLU A 621 45.42 -4.86 6.69
CA GLU A 621 45.26 -5.82 5.61
C GLU A 621 44.42 -7.03 6.02
N ILE A 622 44.61 -7.53 7.25
CA ILE A 622 43.73 -8.57 7.82
C ILE A 622 42.30 -8.08 7.95
N ASP A 623 42.07 -6.87 8.49
CA ASP A 623 40.75 -6.29 8.63
C ASP A 623 40.08 -6.08 7.25
N ALA A 624 40.84 -5.67 6.23
CA ALA A 624 40.33 -5.55 4.85
C ALA A 624 39.95 -6.93 4.25
N SER A 625 40.75 -7.97 4.49
CA SER A 625 40.42 -9.35 4.08
C SER A 625 39.13 -9.85 4.78
N ILE A 626 39.01 -9.61 6.09
CA ILE A 626 37.79 -9.95 6.85
C ILE A 626 36.57 -9.25 6.26
N ALA A 627 36.66 -7.95 6.00
CA ALA A 627 35.57 -7.18 5.40
C ALA A 627 35.24 -7.64 3.97
N ALA A 628 36.23 -8.01 3.17
CA ALA A 628 36.05 -8.48 1.79
C ALA A 628 35.33 -9.85 1.72
N LYS A 629 35.52 -10.70 2.73
CA LYS A 629 34.93 -12.05 2.81
C LYS A 629 33.74 -12.13 3.78
N ALA A 630 33.27 -10.98 4.27
CA ALA A 630 32.07 -10.95 5.12
C ALA A 630 30.83 -11.35 4.32
N GLU A 631 29.93 -12.08 4.96
CA GLU A 631 28.56 -12.18 4.49
C GLU A 631 27.89 -10.80 4.60
N TYR A 632 26.88 -10.55 3.78
CA TYR A 632 26.16 -9.28 3.78
C TYR A 632 24.68 -9.53 4.01
N GLU A 633 24.07 -8.63 4.78
CA GLU A 633 22.62 -8.53 4.92
C GLU A 633 22.13 -7.41 4.01
N TYR A 634 21.05 -7.69 3.27
CA TYR A 634 20.41 -6.71 2.42
C TYR A 634 19.47 -5.83 3.23
N LEU A 635 19.55 -4.53 3.04
CA LEU A 635 18.62 -3.57 3.64
C LEU A 635 17.45 -3.37 2.66
N TYR A 636 16.44 -4.23 2.78
CA TYR A 636 15.27 -4.21 1.88
C TYR A 636 14.47 -2.92 1.92
N ASP A 637 14.64 -2.12 2.97
CA ASP A 637 14.07 -0.78 3.14
C ASP A 637 14.96 0.35 2.60
N LYS A 638 16.15 0.03 2.04
CA LYS A 638 17.12 0.98 1.49
C LYS A 638 17.59 0.61 0.08
N PRO A 639 16.69 0.62 -0.91
CA PRO A 639 17.09 0.49 -2.31
C PRO A 639 17.80 1.75 -2.79
N TYR A 640 18.74 1.61 -3.72
CA TYR A 640 19.37 2.76 -4.38
C TYR A 640 18.37 3.47 -5.27
N GLU A 641 18.31 4.81 -5.15
CA GLU A 641 17.39 5.69 -5.87
C GLU A 641 18.10 6.43 -7.01
N ASP A 642 17.49 6.45 -8.21
CA ASP A 642 17.86 7.40 -9.27
C ASP A 642 17.02 8.67 -9.12
N ARG A 643 17.62 9.71 -8.56
CA ARG A 643 16.98 11.01 -8.32
C ARG A 643 16.75 11.85 -9.58
N ARG A 644 17.29 11.43 -10.72
CA ARG A 644 17.09 12.12 -12.01
C ARG A 644 15.75 11.79 -12.64
N ARG A 645 15.11 10.70 -12.19
CA ARG A 645 13.82 10.23 -12.69
C ARG A 645 12.70 10.59 -11.71
N VAL A 646 11.56 10.92 -12.27
CA VAL A 646 10.32 11.14 -11.52
C VAL A 646 9.39 9.97 -11.79
N ARG A 647 8.96 9.27 -10.74
CA ARG A 647 8.04 8.15 -10.88
C ARG A 647 6.66 8.52 -10.37
N VAL A 648 5.64 8.14 -11.13
CA VAL A 648 4.22 8.19 -10.79
C VAL A 648 3.67 6.79 -10.63
N ALA A 649 2.41 6.66 -10.19
CA ALA A 649 1.76 5.37 -10.09
C ALA A 649 1.59 4.73 -11.47
N GLY A 650 1.65 3.40 -11.50
CA GLY A 650 1.26 2.61 -12.67
C GLY A 650 -0.23 2.74 -12.99
N PRO A 651 -0.67 2.21 -14.14
CA PRO A 651 -2.09 2.19 -14.50
C PRO A 651 -2.93 1.45 -13.47
N PHE A 652 -4.14 1.97 -13.21
CA PHE A 652 -5.11 1.28 -12.36
C PHE A 652 -6.54 1.48 -12.86
N THR A 653 -7.42 0.58 -12.44
CA THR A 653 -8.86 0.64 -12.70
C THR A 653 -9.61 1.03 -11.44
N VAL A 654 -10.72 1.73 -11.62
CA VAL A 654 -11.77 1.88 -10.61
C VAL A 654 -12.91 0.97 -11.03
N GLU A 655 -13.36 0.12 -10.12
CA GLU A 655 -14.33 -0.96 -10.40
C GLU A 655 -15.43 -0.98 -9.37
N SER A 656 -16.54 -1.66 -9.70
CA SER A 656 -17.61 -1.91 -8.75
C SER A 656 -18.34 -3.24 -9.04
N LEU A 657 -19.15 -3.67 -8.08
CA LEU A 657 -19.98 -4.87 -8.20
C LEU A 657 -21.20 -4.68 -9.13
N SER A 658 -21.45 -3.49 -9.61
CA SER A 658 -22.62 -3.17 -10.43
C SER A 658 -22.21 -2.62 -11.80
N PRO A 659 -22.75 -3.15 -12.89
CA PRO A 659 -22.43 -2.66 -14.23
C PRO A 659 -23.04 -1.28 -14.50
N HIS A 660 -22.31 -0.44 -15.23
CA HIS A 660 -22.92 0.64 -15.99
C HIS A 660 -23.30 0.08 -17.37
N ARG A 661 -24.58 -0.11 -17.65
CA ARG A 661 -25.02 -0.70 -18.93
C ARG A 661 -25.96 0.16 -19.73
N MET A 662 -25.87 -0.01 -21.06
CA MET A 662 -26.91 0.31 -22.03
C MET A 662 -27.66 -0.95 -22.46
N LEU A 663 -28.88 -0.78 -22.98
CA LEU A 663 -29.66 -1.83 -23.56
C LEU A 663 -28.98 -2.38 -24.82
N ALA A 664 -28.94 -3.68 -24.94
CA ALA A 664 -28.57 -4.33 -26.20
C ALA A 664 -29.70 -4.19 -27.19
N VAL A 665 -29.36 -4.06 -28.48
CA VAL A 665 -30.34 -4.09 -29.58
C VAL A 665 -30.44 -5.52 -30.08
N GLY A 666 -31.62 -6.13 -29.97
CA GLY A 666 -31.89 -7.47 -30.50
C GLY A 666 -31.83 -7.54 -32.02
N GLU A 667 -31.83 -8.73 -32.61
CA GLU A 667 -31.80 -8.95 -34.06
C GLU A 667 -33.01 -8.32 -34.77
N ASP A 668 -34.11 -8.14 -34.07
CA ASP A 668 -35.33 -7.51 -34.58
C ASP A 668 -35.36 -5.99 -34.43
N GLY A 669 -34.28 -5.37 -33.94
CA GLY A 669 -34.16 -3.93 -33.70
C GLY A 669 -34.82 -3.42 -32.42
N ASP A 670 -35.38 -4.32 -31.63
CA ASP A 670 -35.94 -4.01 -30.31
C ASP A 670 -34.84 -4.00 -29.24
N LEU A 671 -35.00 -3.11 -28.27
CA LEU A 671 -34.10 -2.99 -27.12
C LEU A 671 -34.34 -4.19 -26.16
N VAL A 672 -33.35 -5.05 -26.01
CA VAL A 672 -33.39 -6.21 -25.12
C VAL A 672 -32.58 -5.91 -23.85
N ASP A 673 -33.24 -5.94 -22.71
CA ASP A 673 -32.59 -5.86 -21.40
C ASP A 673 -32.25 -7.26 -20.91
N THR A 674 -31.03 -7.71 -21.21
CA THR A 674 -30.50 -9.01 -20.78
C THR A 674 -30.31 -9.09 -19.26
N ALA A 675 -30.27 -7.92 -18.55
CA ALA A 675 -30.19 -7.88 -17.09
C ALA A 675 -31.61 -7.98 -16.44
N ALA A 676 -32.66 -7.57 -17.14
CA ALA A 676 -34.03 -7.64 -16.59
C ALA A 676 -34.51 -9.08 -16.38
N GLU A 677 -34.15 -10.02 -17.26
CA GLU A 677 -34.50 -11.45 -17.10
C GLU A 677 -33.77 -12.08 -15.88
N ALA A 678 -32.51 -11.73 -15.66
CA ALA A 678 -31.75 -12.17 -14.48
C ALA A 678 -32.28 -11.51 -13.19
N SER A 679 -32.64 -10.23 -13.26
CA SER A 679 -33.23 -9.47 -12.16
C SER A 679 -34.63 -9.99 -11.78
N ALA A 680 -35.46 -10.38 -12.76
CA ALA A 680 -36.81 -10.89 -12.50
C ALA A 680 -36.78 -12.25 -11.78
N GLN A 681 -35.78 -13.10 -12.02
CA GLN A 681 -35.60 -14.36 -11.29
C GLN A 681 -35.06 -14.14 -9.89
N TYR A 682 -34.25 -13.09 -9.67
CA TYR A 682 -33.69 -12.73 -8.36
C TYR A 682 -34.73 -11.97 -7.48
N ALA A 683 -35.60 -11.19 -8.07
CA ALA A 683 -36.71 -10.50 -7.38
C ALA A 683 -37.73 -11.47 -6.75
N ALA A 684 -37.67 -12.75 -7.09
CA ALA A 684 -38.44 -13.79 -6.43
C ALA A 684 -37.97 -14.10 -5.00
N THR A 685 -36.77 -13.62 -4.59
CA THR A 685 -36.33 -13.64 -3.18
C THR A 685 -36.79 -12.33 -2.53
N GLN A 686 -37.90 -12.34 -1.81
CA GLN A 686 -38.58 -11.19 -1.17
C GLN A 686 -37.71 -10.37 -0.18
N ALA A 687 -36.45 -10.73 0.00
CA ALA A 687 -35.60 -10.15 1.03
C ALA A 687 -35.02 -8.77 0.66
N PHE A 688 -34.53 -8.56 -0.58
CA PHE A 688 -33.82 -7.32 -0.94
C PHE A 688 -34.71 -6.07 -0.96
N PRO A 689 -35.85 -6.02 -1.68
CA PRO A 689 -36.72 -4.85 -1.65
C PRO A 689 -37.24 -4.52 -0.24
N GLN A 690 -37.58 -5.51 0.55
CA GLN A 690 -38.03 -5.34 1.92
C GLN A 690 -36.93 -4.75 2.79
N MET A 691 -35.69 -5.25 2.68
CA MET A 691 -34.52 -4.72 3.36
C MET A 691 -34.29 -3.24 3.00
N ILE A 692 -34.39 -2.89 1.71
CA ILE A 692 -34.21 -1.52 1.24
C ILE A 692 -35.32 -0.59 1.83
N LEU A 693 -36.57 -1.01 1.82
CA LEU A 693 -37.69 -0.20 2.39
C LEU A 693 -37.52 0.02 3.89
N GLU A 694 -37.08 -1.02 4.65
CA GLU A 694 -36.84 -0.89 6.10
C GLU A 694 -35.71 0.10 6.40
N ASN A 695 -34.63 0.02 5.65
CA ASN A 695 -33.51 0.95 5.78
C ASN A 695 -33.87 2.36 5.33
N LEU A 696 -34.60 2.49 4.22
CA LEU A 696 -35.07 3.78 3.70
C LEU A 696 -36.00 4.47 4.68
N LYS A 697 -36.89 3.73 5.35
CA LYS A 697 -37.78 4.25 6.41
C LYS A 697 -37.01 4.90 7.55
N THR A 698 -35.90 4.31 7.92
CA THR A 698 -35.11 4.75 9.07
C THR A 698 -34.06 5.79 8.67
N ALA A 699 -33.36 5.58 7.55
CA ALA A 699 -32.33 6.47 7.06
C ALA A 699 -32.88 7.71 6.35
N GLY A 700 -34.04 7.57 5.67
CA GLY A 700 -34.54 8.62 4.75
C GLY A 700 -33.59 8.77 3.56
N VAL A 701 -33.81 9.84 2.78
CA VAL A 701 -32.98 10.16 1.62
C VAL A 701 -32.25 11.47 1.87
N GLN A 702 -30.91 11.42 1.81
CA GLN A 702 -30.05 12.57 2.05
C GLN A 702 -29.74 13.30 0.74
N GLN A 703 -29.74 14.63 0.80
CA GLN A 703 -29.26 15.52 -0.25
C GLN A 703 -27.80 15.97 0.03
N ALA A 704 -27.20 16.69 -0.91
CA ALA A 704 -25.82 17.17 -0.78
C ALA A 704 -25.61 18.10 0.44
N HIS A 705 -26.64 18.87 0.85
CA HIS A 705 -26.56 19.65 2.08
C HIS A 705 -27.21 18.88 3.24
N ARG A 706 -26.59 18.96 4.39
CA ARG A 706 -26.95 18.19 5.60
C ARG A 706 -28.37 18.39 6.06
N ASP A 707 -28.90 19.59 5.95
CA ASP A 707 -30.23 19.96 6.40
C ASP A 707 -31.32 19.57 5.39
N ASP A 708 -30.92 19.14 4.18
CA ASP A 708 -31.82 18.75 3.11
C ASP A 708 -32.00 17.24 3.07
N ARG A 709 -32.92 16.73 3.91
CA ARG A 709 -33.20 15.30 4.00
C ARG A 709 -34.69 15.05 3.82
N ILE A 710 -35.07 14.10 2.98
CA ILE A 710 -36.40 13.53 2.94
C ILE A 710 -36.53 12.52 4.08
N ALA A 711 -37.25 12.88 5.13
CA ALA A 711 -37.60 12.00 6.24
C ALA A 711 -39.04 11.51 6.04
N PHE A 712 -39.18 10.19 5.91
CA PHE A 712 -40.48 9.58 5.72
C PHE A 712 -41.26 9.52 7.05
N THR A 713 -42.45 10.12 7.09
CA THR A 713 -43.37 9.99 8.21
C THR A 713 -44.00 8.60 8.23
N ALA A 714 -44.25 8.03 7.06
CA ALA A 714 -44.75 6.67 6.87
C ALA A 714 -44.14 6.11 5.59
N LEU A 715 -43.79 4.80 5.59
CA LEU A 715 -43.33 4.07 4.42
C LEU A 715 -43.96 2.67 4.45
N HIS A 716 -44.69 2.32 3.41
CA HIS A 716 -45.37 1.04 3.29
C HIS A 716 -45.12 0.42 1.94
N PRO A 717 -45.13 -0.92 1.83
CA PRO A 717 -45.10 -1.60 0.53
C PRO A 717 -46.26 -1.16 -0.35
N TRP A 718 -46.04 -1.02 -1.64
CA TRP A 718 -47.02 -0.67 -2.66
C TRP A 718 -47.09 -1.82 -3.69
N PRO A 719 -48.29 -2.27 -4.07
CA PRO A 719 -48.48 -3.40 -4.97
C PRO A 719 -48.40 -3.00 -6.46
N GLY A 720 -47.32 -2.28 -6.85
CA GLY A 720 -47.06 -1.93 -8.23
C GLY A 720 -46.11 -2.91 -8.92
N ASP A 721 -45.98 -2.81 -10.23
CA ASP A 721 -45.02 -3.63 -11.03
C ASP A 721 -43.60 -3.14 -10.83
N LEU A 722 -43.39 -1.82 -10.83
CA LEU A 722 -42.07 -1.18 -10.66
C LEU A 722 -41.99 -0.36 -9.37
N VAL A 723 -43.12 0.28 -8.98
CA VAL A 723 -43.24 0.99 -7.73
C VAL A 723 -43.52 -0.01 -6.59
N CYS A 724 -42.51 -0.24 -5.74
CA CYS A 724 -42.64 -1.22 -4.66
C CYS A 724 -42.94 -0.63 -3.29
N GLY A 725 -42.96 0.71 -3.15
CA GLY A 725 -43.28 1.37 -1.88
C GLY A 725 -43.96 2.71 -2.04
N GLU A 726 -44.81 3.06 -1.04
CA GLU A 726 -45.39 4.37 -0.84
C GLU A 726 -44.77 5.02 0.40
N GLY A 727 -44.09 6.14 0.22
CA GLY A 727 -43.58 6.95 1.31
C GLY A 727 -44.35 8.24 1.46
N ARG A 728 -44.55 8.72 2.70
CA ARG A 728 -45.10 10.05 3.00
C ARG A 728 -44.04 10.90 3.67
N TYR A 729 -43.91 12.13 3.27
CA TYR A 729 -42.96 13.09 3.84
C TYR A 729 -43.57 14.50 3.85
N LEU A 730 -42.98 15.42 4.62
CA LEU A 730 -43.41 16.82 4.68
C LEU A 730 -42.53 17.67 3.75
N GLU A 731 -43.18 18.44 2.90
CA GLU A 731 -42.63 19.52 2.09
C GLU A 731 -43.17 20.84 2.62
N GLY A 732 -42.38 21.53 3.44
CA GLY A 732 -42.92 22.60 4.30
C GLY A 732 -44.00 22.07 5.25
N ASP A 733 -45.18 22.60 5.17
CA ASP A 733 -46.36 22.15 5.97
C ASP A 733 -47.27 21.17 5.21
N ALA A 734 -46.96 20.85 3.96
CA ALA A 734 -47.77 19.97 3.13
C ALA A 734 -47.26 18.52 3.16
N GLU A 735 -48.14 17.55 3.41
CA GLU A 735 -47.80 16.13 3.28
C GLU A 735 -47.82 15.75 1.80
N LYS A 736 -46.71 15.12 1.34
CA LYS A 736 -46.47 14.62 -0.01
C LYS A 736 -46.36 13.12 -0.04
N ARG A 737 -46.75 12.53 -1.18
CA ARG A 737 -46.66 11.09 -1.44
C ARG A 737 -45.51 10.80 -2.39
N ALA A 738 -44.56 9.95 -1.95
CA ALA A 738 -43.44 9.50 -2.75
C ALA A 738 -43.65 8.04 -3.20
N ALA A 739 -43.53 7.81 -4.50
CA ALA A 739 -43.39 6.48 -5.06
C ALA A 739 -41.95 6.01 -4.88
N ILE A 740 -41.73 4.80 -4.42
CA ILE A 740 -40.38 4.21 -4.27
C ILE A 740 -40.20 3.15 -5.34
N PHE A 741 -39.21 3.36 -6.19
CA PHE A 741 -38.69 2.37 -7.12
C PHE A 741 -37.32 1.85 -6.61
N ILE A 742 -37.13 0.54 -6.61
CA ILE A 742 -35.87 -0.08 -6.19
C ILE A 742 -35.27 -0.79 -7.40
N GLY A 743 -34.08 -0.35 -7.81
CA GLY A 743 -33.32 -0.97 -8.86
C GLY A 743 -32.73 -2.33 -8.47
N PRO A 744 -32.17 -3.07 -9.42
CA PRO A 744 -31.57 -4.38 -9.17
C PRO A 744 -30.39 -4.29 -8.19
N GLU A 745 -30.20 -5.33 -7.37
CA GLU A 745 -29.11 -5.42 -6.39
C GLU A 745 -27.74 -5.41 -7.10
N PHE A 746 -27.58 -6.16 -8.18
CA PHE A 746 -26.35 -6.27 -8.97
C PHE A 746 -26.61 -5.84 -10.42
N GLY A 747 -27.08 -4.61 -10.59
CA GLY A 747 -27.45 -4.09 -11.91
C GLY A 747 -27.43 -2.58 -11.96
N THR A 748 -27.79 -2.04 -13.12
CA THR A 748 -27.88 -0.59 -13.41
C THR A 748 -29.31 -0.25 -13.80
N VAL A 749 -29.84 0.81 -13.20
CA VAL A 749 -31.15 1.35 -13.57
C VAL A 749 -31.02 2.14 -14.85
N GLN A 750 -31.84 1.77 -15.81
CA GLN A 750 -31.85 2.38 -17.14
C GLN A 750 -32.86 3.49 -17.27
N ARG A 751 -32.71 4.32 -18.28
CA ARG A 751 -33.70 5.38 -18.58
C ARG A 751 -35.08 4.82 -18.84
N ALA A 752 -35.19 3.66 -19.50
CA ALA A 752 -36.45 2.99 -19.75
C ALA A 752 -37.18 2.61 -18.46
N ASP A 753 -36.45 2.07 -17.48
CA ASP A 753 -37.01 1.70 -16.16
C ASP A 753 -37.56 2.92 -15.42
N LEU A 754 -36.81 4.03 -15.41
CA LEU A 754 -37.22 5.26 -14.79
C LEU A 754 -38.47 5.86 -15.46
N VAL A 755 -38.56 5.79 -16.79
CA VAL A 755 -39.75 6.26 -17.55
C VAL A 755 -40.94 5.40 -17.23
N ALA A 756 -40.79 4.10 -17.16
CA ALA A 756 -41.87 3.17 -16.82
C ALA A 756 -42.35 3.35 -15.38
N ALA A 757 -41.43 3.40 -14.41
CA ALA A 757 -41.73 3.65 -13.01
C ALA A 757 -42.38 5.04 -12.80
N ALA A 758 -41.90 6.07 -13.53
CA ALA A 758 -42.49 7.41 -13.44
C ALA A 758 -43.89 7.48 -14.02
N ARG A 759 -44.22 6.69 -15.08
CA ARG A 759 -45.61 6.58 -15.59
C ARG A 759 -46.49 5.91 -14.56
N GLU A 760 -46.07 4.77 -14.01
CA GLU A 760 -46.83 4.07 -12.96
C GLU A 760 -47.09 4.96 -11.75
N ALA A 761 -46.05 5.68 -11.26
CA ALA A 761 -46.18 6.63 -10.18
C ALA A 761 -47.13 7.79 -10.52
N GLY A 762 -47.09 8.33 -11.72
CA GLY A 762 -47.98 9.39 -12.21
C GLY A 762 -49.43 8.93 -12.29
N ASP A 763 -49.68 7.73 -12.83
CA ASP A 763 -51.03 7.14 -12.93
C ASP A 763 -51.66 6.85 -11.55
N ALA A 764 -50.81 6.51 -10.55
CA ALA A 764 -51.19 6.29 -9.17
C ALA A 764 -51.31 7.61 -8.34
N GLY A 765 -51.03 8.76 -8.95
CA GLY A 765 -51.17 10.07 -8.32
C GLY A 765 -50.18 10.39 -7.24
N PHE A 766 -48.93 9.93 -7.37
CA PHE A 766 -47.81 10.29 -6.51
C PHE A 766 -47.28 11.69 -6.84
N ASP A 767 -46.68 12.37 -5.87
CA ASP A 767 -46.12 13.72 -6.01
C ASP A 767 -44.64 13.67 -6.48
N VAL A 768 -43.93 12.61 -6.20
CA VAL A 768 -42.49 12.40 -6.56
C VAL A 768 -42.19 10.92 -6.71
N LEU A 769 -41.29 10.59 -7.62
CA LEU A 769 -40.66 9.27 -7.71
C LEU A 769 -39.25 9.31 -7.08
N VAL A 770 -39.02 8.48 -6.07
CA VAL A 770 -37.69 8.25 -5.50
C VAL A 770 -37.21 6.90 -6.04
N ALA A 771 -36.24 6.96 -6.95
CA ALA A 771 -35.60 5.78 -7.50
C ALA A 771 -34.36 5.48 -6.68
N CYS A 772 -34.26 4.26 -6.11
CA CYS A 772 -33.15 3.81 -5.28
C CYS A 772 -32.34 2.77 -6.06
N ALA A 773 -31.04 3.03 -6.33
CA ALA A 773 -30.18 2.10 -7.03
C ALA A 773 -28.70 2.28 -6.65
N PHE A 774 -27.91 1.22 -6.77
CA PHE A 774 -26.47 1.31 -6.63
C PHE A 774 -25.85 2.07 -7.80
N ASN A 775 -26.35 1.86 -9.02
CA ASN A 775 -25.88 2.53 -10.22
C ASN A 775 -27.02 2.95 -11.15
N TYR A 776 -26.73 4.00 -11.92
CA TYR A 776 -27.62 4.54 -12.97
C TYR A 776 -26.85 4.63 -14.29
N GLU A 777 -27.54 4.35 -15.38
CA GLU A 777 -27.05 4.58 -16.73
C GLU A 777 -26.74 6.07 -16.94
N ALA A 778 -25.72 6.41 -17.71
CA ALA A 778 -25.31 7.80 -17.96
C ALA A 778 -26.43 8.66 -18.60
N HIS A 779 -27.26 8.08 -19.46
CA HIS A 779 -28.37 8.79 -20.09
C HIS A 779 -29.60 9.01 -19.19
N THR A 780 -29.60 8.44 -17.98
CA THR A 780 -30.64 8.74 -16.98
C THR A 780 -30.46 10.12 -16.37
N THR A 781 -29.27 10.73 -16.49
CA THR A 781 -28.98 12.07 -15.93
C THR A 781 -29.89 13.13 -16.47
N GLU A 782 -30.31 13.05 -17.74
CA GLU A 782 -31.23 14.01 -18.36
C GLU A 782 -32.70 13.80 -17.96
N PHE A 783 -33.00 12.70 -17.22
CA PHE A 783 -34.37 12.36 -16.83
C PHE A 783 -34.66 12.78 -15.39
N ALA A 784 -34.96 14.08 -15.18
CA ALA A 784 -35.24 14.65 -13.87
C ALA A 784 -36.75 14.73 -13.56
N LYS A 785 -37.62 14.64 -14.57
CA LYS A 785 -39.07 14.69 -14.41
C LYS A 785 -39.83 14.06 -15.55
N LEU A 786 -41.03 13.55 -15.28
CA LEU A 786 -42.00 13.14 -16.29
C LEU A 786 -43.27 13.98 -16.13
N GLY A 787 -43.53 14.92 -17.03
CA GLY A 787 -44.62 15.86 -16.90
C GLY A 787 -44.50 16.71 -15.63
N ARG A 788 -45.39 16.49 -14.65
CA ARG A 788 -45.34 17.17 -13.34
C ARG A 788 -44.63 16.42 -12.25
N LEU A 789 -44.32 15.14 -12.47
CA LEU A 789 -43.72 14.26 -11.48
C LEU A 789 -42.18 14.41 -11.49
N PRO A 790 -41.59 14.94 -10.42
CA PRO A 790 -40.13 14.90 -10.24
C PRO A 790 -39.62 13.46 -10.07
N VAL A 791 -38.44 13.17 -10.60
CA VAL A 791 -37.75 11.89 -10.44
C VAL A 791 -36.44 12.12 -9.72
N LEU A 792 -36.36 11.66 -8.47
CA LEU A 792 -35.17 11.76 -7.62
C LEU A 792 -34.37 10.45 -7.66
N LYS A 793 -33.14 10.53 -8.11
CA LYS A 793 -32.24 9.39 -8.20
C LYS A 793 -31.44 9.27 -6.91
N ALA A 794 -31.89 8.38 -6.02
CA ALA A 794 -31.22 8.11 -4.75
C ALA A 794 -30.19 6.98 -4.93
N ARG A 795 -28.90 7.31 -4.90
CA ARG A 795 -27.85 6.28 -4.90
C ARG A 795 -27.80 5.55 -3.58
N MET A 796 -27.76 4.22 -3.68
CA MET A 796 -27.60 3.33 -2.55
C MET A 796 -26.12 3.14 -2.24
N ASN A 797 -25.77 3.07 -0.96
CA ASN A 797 -24.42 2.72 -0.52
C ASN A 797 -24.25 1.20 -0.47
N ALA A 798 -23.04 0.72 -0.83
CA ALA A 798 -22.71 -0.70 -0.81
C ALA A 798 -22.85 -1.35 0.57
N ASP A 799 -22.80 -0.57 1.65
CA ASP A 799 -23.05 -1.03 3.03
C ASP A 799 -24.46 -1.55 3.30
N LEU A 800 -25.39 -1.28 2.41
CA LEU A 800 -26.74 -1.86 2.52
C LEU A 800 -26.72 -3.39 2.55
N HIS A 801 -25.71 -4.04 1.92
CA HIS A 801 -25.51 -5.47 2.01
C HIS A 801 -25.21 -5.97 3.45
N MET A 802 -24.75 -5.08 4.31
CA MET A 802 -24.49 -5.36 5.73
C MET A 802 -25.58 -4.85 6.67
N ALA A 803 -26.65 -4.26 6.13
CA ALA A 803 -27.67 -3.61 6.95
C ALA A 803 -28.31 -4.53 7.98
N ALA A 804 -28.36 -5.85 7.70
CA ALA A 804 -28.87 -6.84 8.62
C ALA A 804 -28.01 -7.02 9.89
N ASP A 805 -26.71 -6.74 9.82
CA ASP A 805 -25.74 -6.85 10.93
C ASP A 805 -25.61 -5.57 11.75
N LEU A 806 -26.12 -4.46 11.26
CA LEU A 806 -26.08 -3.17 11.92
C LEU A 806 -27.39 -2.85 12.63
N LYS A 807 -27.31 -2.16 13.78
CA LYS A 807 -28.51 -1.56 14.38
C LYS A 807 -29.05 -0.51 13.44
N ASN A 808 -30.35 -0.55 13.23
CA ASN A 808 -31.04 0.44 12.39
C ASN A 808 -31.04 1.79 13.13
N THR A 809 -29.98 2.56 13.04
CA THR A 809 -29.74 3.76 13.83
C THR A 809 -30.32 5.03 13.19
N GLY A 810 -30.87 4.98 11.97
CA GLY A 810 -31.35 6.16 11.22
C GLY A 810 -30.25 7.21 10.95
N LYS A 811 -28.96 6.84 11.06
CA LYS A 811 -27.84 7.77 11.09
C LYS A 811 -26.85 7.61 9.93
N GLY A 812 -27.10 6.76 8.94
CA GLY A 812 -26.21 6.59 7.79
C GLY A 812 -26.70 7.27 6.52
N ASN A 813 -25.81 7.77 5.68
CA ASN A 813 -26.12 8.23 4.32
C ASN A 813 -26.24 7.01 3.38
N LEU A 814 -27.22 6.15 3.68
CA LEU A 814 -27.46 4.93 2.89
C LEU A 814 -28.09 5.23 1.53
N PHE A 815 -28.79 6.36 1.45
CA PHE A 815 -29.49 6.82 0.24
C PHE A 815 -29.17 8.30 0.02
N VAL A 816 -28.47 8.64 -1.05
CA VAL A 816 -28.04 10.00 -1.34
C VAL A 816 -28.51 10.40 -2.73
N ILE A 817 -29.20 11.55 -2.82
CA ILE A 817 -29.51 12.17 -4.10
C ILE A 817 -28.32 13.04 -4.51
N PHE A 818 -27.72 12.70 -5.62
CA PHE A 818 -26.76 13.55 -6.29
C PHE A 818 -27.52 14.44 -7.29
N GLY A 819 -27.33 15.76 -7.18
CA GLY A 819 -27.90 16.71 -8.13
C GLY A 819 -27.28 16.52 -9.53
N GLU A 820 -28.01 16.93 -10.55
CA GLU A 820 -27.50 16.89 -11.93
C GLU A 820 -26.39 17.92 -12.12
N PRO A 821 -25.24 17.57 -12.69
CA PRO A 821 -24.21 18.55 -12.99
C PRO A 821 -24.66 19.43 -14.17
N ASP A 822 -24.60 20.74 -13.99
CA ASP A 822 -24.78 21.73 -15.02
C ASP A 822 -23.47 21.92 -15.79
N ILE A 823 -23.48 21.47 -17.04
CA ILE A 823 -22.28 21.37 -17.89
C ILE A 823 -22.52 21.98 -19.26
N ASP A 824 -21.67 22.92 -19.62
CA ASP A 824 -21.62 23.51 -20.97
C ASP A 824 -20.48 22.92 -21.82
N LEU A 825 -20.79 22.61 -23.08
CA LEU A 825 -19.79 22.28 -24.09
C LEU A 825 -19.52 23.52 -24.94
N LEU A 826 -18.31 24.05 -24.83
CA LEU A 826 -17.85 25.24 -25.54
C LEU A 826 -17.00 24.84 -26.76
N THR A 827 -17.07 25.62 -27.86
CA THR A 827 -16.20 25.45 -29.02
C THR A 827 -15.40 26.71 -29.21
N ASP A 828 -14.09 26.62 -29.18
CA ASP A 828 -13.18 27.73 -29.41
C ASP A 828 -13.14 28.13 -30.91
N SER A 829 -12.63 29.31 -31.18
CA SER A 829 -12.55 29.83 -32.55
C SER A 829 -11.64 29.01 -33.50
N ASP A 830 -10.76 28.21 -32.94
CA ASP A 830 -9.87 27.29 -33.67
C ASP A 830 -10.45 25.88 -33.88
N GLY A 831 -11.72 25.66 -33.45
CA GLY A 831 -12.43 24.39 -33.59
C GLY A 831 -12.11 23.37 -32.53
N ARG A 832 -11.34 23.73 -31.46
CA ARG A 832 -11.18 22.89 -30.29
C ARG A 832 -12.38 23.04 -29.35
N HIS A 833 -12.57 22.03 -28.52
CA HIS A 833 -13.69 21.98 -27.58
C HIS A 833 -13.19 22.14 -26.13
N ARG A 834 -14.05 22.71 -25.29
CA ARG A 834 -13.86 22.78 -23.82
C ARG A 834 -15.16 22.41 -23.13
N VAL A 835 -15.01 21.88 -21.96
CA VAL A 835 -16.11 21.60 -21.04
C VAL A 835 -16.03 22.60 -19.90
N LYS A 836 -17.15 23.24 -19.56
CA LYS A 836 -17.29 24.07 -18.37
C LYS A 836 -18.34 23.47 -17.46
N VAL A 837 -17.97 23.26 -16.19
CA VAL A 837 -18.86 22.77 -15.14
C VAL A 837 -19.32 23.97 -14.32
N ASN A 838 -20.61 24.36 -14.44
CA ASN A 838 -21.17 25.53 -13.79
C ASN A 838 -21.53 25.23 -12.32
N GLY A 839 -21.90 24.00 -12.01
CA GLY A 839 -22.31 23.59 -10.69
C GLY A 839 -23.09 22.28 -10.69
N VAL A 840 -23.85 22.08 -9.64
CA VAL A 840 -24.72 20.91 -9.44
C VAL A 840 -26.12 21.38 -9.03
N ASP A 841 -27.16 20.88 -9.70
CA ASP A 841 -28.52 21.16 -9.34
C ASP A 841 -28.98 20.28 -8.17
N LEU A 842 -29.50 20.89 -7.11
CA LEU A 842 -29.95 20.23 -5.89
C LEU A 842 -31.47 20.42 -5.70
N PHE A 843 -32.15 19.32 -5.40
CA PHE A 843 -33.57 19.39 -4.98
C PHE A 843 -33.66 19.66 -3.47
N LYS A 844 -34.36 20.68 -3.05
CA LYS A 844 -34.66 20.99 -1.63
C LYS A 844 -35.99 20.41 -1.23
N PRO A 845 -36.08 19.32 -0.48
CA PRO A 845 -37.34 18.67 -0.13
C PRO A 845 -38.19 19.50 0.79
N GLN A 846 -37.65 20.52 1.47
CA GLN A 846 -38.37 21.39 2.37
C GLN A 846 -39.17 22.46 1.63
N THR A 847 -38.68 22.88 0.47
CA THR A 847 -39.35 23.93 -0.35
C THR A 847 -39.89 23.42 -1.69
N GLY A 848 -39.48 22.19 -2.09
CA GLY A 848 -39.80 21.61 -3.39
C GLY A 848 -39.07 22.27 -4.56
N GLU A 849 -38.07 23.10 -4.29
CA GLU A 849 -37.35 23.87 -5.30
C GLU A 849 -36.05 23.14 -5.72
N VAL A 850 -35.70 23.26 -7.01
CA VAL A 850 -34.40 22.91 -7.51
C VAL A 850 -33.53 24.16 -7.47
N VAL A 851 -32.41 24.09 -6.72
CA VAL A 851 -31.46 25.20 -6.59
C VAL A 851 -30.14 24.77 -7.22
N SER A 852 -29.61 25.59 -8.12
CA SER A 852 -28.27 25.36 -8.68
C SER A 852 -27.24 25.82 -7.66
N ASP A 853 -26.36 24.90 -7.24
CA ASP A 853 -25.21 25.19 -6.40
C ASP A 853 -23.98 25.35 -7.31
N GLY A 854 -23.06 26.26 -6.94
CA GLY A 854 -21.86 26.51 -7.74
C GLY A 854 -20.89 25.36 -7.76
N ALA A 855 -19.76 25.53 -8.46
CA ALA A 855 -18.70 24.53 -8.56
C ALA A 855 -18.04 24.16 -7.20
N ASP A 856 -18.31 24.93 -6.13
CA ASP A 856 -17.77 24.69 -4.79
C ASP A 856 -18.26 23.38 -4.14
N GLY A 857 -19.38 22.84 -4.59
CA GLY A 857 -19.89 21.52 -4.17
C GLY A 857 -19.18 20.32 -4.80
N ILE A 858 -18.26 20.56 -5.75
CA ILE A 858 -17.58 19.54 -6.53
C ILE A 858 -16.17 19.31 -5.98
N ALA A 859 -15.83 18.07 -5.67
CA ALA A 859 -14.49 17.69 -5.21
C ALA A 859 -13.51 17.59 -6.37
N CYS A 860 -13.90 16.86 -7.41
CA CYS A 860 -13.12 16.69 -8.64
C CYS A 860 -14.02 16.30 -9.80
N TRP A 861 -13.51 16.48 -11.02
CA TRP A 861 -14.20 16.05 -12.23
C TRP A 861 -13.20 15.61 -13.28
N PHE A 862 -13.64 14.70 -14.16
CA PHE A 862 -12.82 14.05 -15.16
C PHE A 862 -13.49 14.09 -16.52
N ILE A 863 -12.66 14.06 -17.60
CA ILE A 863 -13.16 13.97 -18.97
C ILE A 863 -12.48 12.80 -19.66
N ASP A 864 -13.28 11.99 -20.33
CA ASP A 864 -12.84 11.19 -21.47
C ASP A 864 -13.12 11.97 -22.74
N THR A 865 -12.08 12.52 -23.36
CA THR A 865 -12.19 13.37 -24.54
C THR A 865 -12.40 12.60 -25.84
N ASP A 866 -12.43 11.27 -25.82
CA ASP A 866 -12.69 10.39 -26.96
C ASP A 866 -13.38 9.11 -26.50
N TYR A 867 -14.57 9.27 -25.90
CA TYR A 867 -15.30 8.21 -25.26
C TYR A 867 -15.85 7.20 -26.25
N ASN A 868 -15.52 5.93 -26.06
CA ASN A 868 -15.84 4.83 -26.97
C ASN A 868 -17.02 3.95 -26.49
N GLU A 869 -17.71 4.36 -25.43
CA GLU A 869 -18.83 3.61 -24.82
C GLU A 869 -18.44 2.27 -24.15
N GLU A 870 -17.14 1.91 -24.14
CA GLU A 870 -16.67 0.67 -23.52
C GLU A 870 -16.29 0.86 -22.06
N SER A 871 -15.48 1.87 -21.77
CA SER A 871 -15.07 2.23 -20.43
C SER A 871 -14.60 3.68 -20.39
N PHE A 872 -14.82 4.37 -19.28
CA PHE A 872 -14.37 5.73 -19.08
C PHE A 872 -12.84 5.76 -18.91
N PHE A 873 -12.13 6.43 -19.80
CA PHE A 873 -10.70 6.65 -19.70
C PHE A 873 -10.42 8.06 -19.21
N VAL A 874 -9.79 8.21 -18.05
CA VAL A 874 -9.45 9.53 -17.48
C VAL A 874 -8.33 10.16 -18.30
N ARG A 875 -8.70 11.03 -19.25
CA ARG A 875 -7.75 11.78 -20.10
C ARG A 875 -7.47 13.15 -19.54
N HIS A 876 -8.47 13.82 -18.98
CA HIS A 876 -8.31 15.05 -18.24
C HIS A 876 -8.84 14.88 -16.81
N ALA A 877 -8.16 15.51 -15.85
CA ALA A 877 -8.57 15.52 -14.44
C ALA A 877 -8.49 16.95 -13.88
N TYR A 878 -9.46 17.30 -13.03
CA TYR A 878 -9.59 18.61 -12.39
C TYR A 878 -10.01 18.43 -10.93
N PHE A 879 -9.43 19.21 -10.02
CA PHE A 879 -9.62 19.11 -8.58
C PHE A 879 -10.02 20.49 -8.03
N LEU A 880 -11.30 20.64 -7.68
CA LEU A 880 -11.87 21.92 -7.18
C LEU A 880 -11.84 21.99 -5.64
N GLY A 881 -11.67 20.86 -4.97
CA GLY A 881 -11.60 20.77 -3.51
C GLY A 881 -10.34 21.37 -2.92
N ALA A 882 -10.32 21.51 -1.58
CA ALA A 882 -9.19 22.09 -0.83
C ALA A 882 -7.87 21.27 -0.88
N ASN A 883 -7.90 20.06 -1.39
CA ASN A 883 -6.73 19.18 -1.50
C ASN A 883 -6.08 19.36 -2.88
N ASP A 884 -4.77 19.65 -2.87
CA ASP A 884 -3.93 19.64 -4.08
C ASP A 884 -3.15 18.32 -4.16
N PRO A 885 -3.67 17.29 -4.84
CA PRO A 885 -3.01 16.00 -4.92
C PRO A 885 -1.68 16.05 -5.71
N TYR A 886 -1.50 17.04 -6.59
CA TYR A 886 -0.33 17.20 -7.43
C TYR A 886 0.77 18.10 -6.85
N GLY A 887 0.63 18.61 -5.62
CA GLY A 887 1.55 19.57 -5.03
C GLY A 887 3.03 19.10 -5.02
N SER A 888 3.27 17.82 -4.78
CA SER A 888 4.62 17.24 -4.80
C SER A 888 5.19 17.14 -6.23
N LEU A 889 4.38 16.70 -7.19
CA LEU A 889 4.77 16.64 -8.62
C LEU A 889 5.01 18.03 -9.19
N ARG A 890 4.12 19.00 -8.90
CA ARG A 890 4.28 20.41 -9.31
C ARG A 890 5.59 20.98 -8.81
N THR A 891 5.97 20.73 -7.55
CA THR A 891 7.24 21.21 -7.00
C THR A 891 8.44 20.57 -7.71
N THR A 892 8.33 19.29 -8.08
CA THR A 892 9.42 18.54 -8.70
C THR A 892 9.59 18.87 -10.18
N LEU A 893 8.49 19.01 -10.91
CA LEU A 893 8.45 19.23 -12.35
C LEU A 893 8.25 20.70 -12.72
N LYS A 894 8.57 21.64 -11.82
CA LYS A 894 8.39 23.10 -12.04
C LYS A 894 9.22 23.67 -13.18
N ALA A 895 10.29 22.98 -13.59
CA ALA A 895 11.13 23.40 -14.70
C ALA A 895 10.63 22.84 -16.04
N GLU A 896 9.86 21.78 -16.02
CA GLU A 896 9.35 21.07 -17.19
C GLU A 896 7.91 21.44 -17.53
N ILE A 897 7.11 21.83 -16.53
CA ILE A 897 5.69 22.17 -16.71
C ILE A 897 5.43 23.57 -16.17
N ASP A 898 4.82 24.39 -17.02
CA ASP A 898 4.46 25.77 -16.73
C ASP A 898 3.51 25.88 -15.51
N PRO A 899 3.69 26.85 -14.58
CA PRO A 899 2.77 27.13 -13.50
C PRO A 899 1.31 27.31 -13.94
N ASP A 900 1.05 27.91 -15.10
CA ASP A 900 -0.29 28.12 -15.62
C ASP A 900 -0.92 26.82 -16.10
N ALA A 901 -0.12 25.88 -16.67
CA ALA A 901 -0.60 24.54 -17.00
C ALA A 901 -1.00 23.75 -15.74
N TRP A 902 -0.24 23.88 -14.65
CA TRP A 902 -0.63 23.31 -13.34
C TRP A 902 -1.90 23.95 -12.78
N ALA A 903 -2.06 25.27 -12.94
CA ALA A 903 -3.24 25.98 -12.46
C ALA A 903 -4.53 25.50 -13.13
N THR A 904 -4.45 24.98 -14.37
CA THR A 904 -5.63 24.43 -15.07
C THR A 904 -6.25 23.25 -14.33
N LEU A 905 -5.49 22.52 -13.52
CA LEU A 905 -6.03 21.38 -12.73
C LEU A 905 -7.06 21.82 -11.69
N HIS A 906 -7.13 23.10 -11.33
CA HIS A 906 -8.04 23.64 -10.34
C HIS A 906 -9.17 24.47 -10.95
N GLY A 907 -9.37 24.36 -12.26
CA GLY A 907 -10.41 25.10 -12.99
C GLY A 907 -11.74 24.35 -13.10
N ASP A 908 -12.82 25.11 -13.18
CA ASP A 908 -14.14 24.66 -13.57
C ASP A 908 -14.30 24.47 -15.09
N THR A 909 -13.32 24.92 -15.83
CA THR A 909 -13.26 24.86 -17.30
C THR A 909 -12.07 24.01 -17.76
N SER A 910 -12.35 23.10 -18.68
CA SER A 910 -11.32 22.18 -19.16
C SER A 910 -10.26 22.85 -20.05
N ARG A 911 -9.08 22.22 -20.11
CA ARG A 911 -8.13 22.46 -21.20
C ARG A 911 -8.81 22.15 -22.54
N PRO A 912 -8.40 22.83 -23.61
CA PRO A 912 -8.94 22.58 -24.95
C PRO A 912 -8.53 21.18 -25.47
N PHE A 913 -9.44 20.51 -26.13
CA PHE A 913 -9.19 19.23 -26.77
C PHE A 913 -9.72 19.18 -28.19
N PRO A 914 -9.14 18.37 -29.08
CA PRO A 914 -9.60 18.24 -30.44
C PRO A 914 -10.94 17.51 -30.51
N LYS A 915 -11.63 17.61 -31.65
CA LYS A 915 -12.85 16.84 -31.91
C LYS A 915 -12.60 15.33 -31.71
N PRO A 916 -13.42 14.65 -30.89
CA PRO A 916 -13.25 13.22 -30.63
C PRO A 916 -13.45 12.37 -31.89
N ARG A 917 -12.66 11.33 -32.04
CA ARG A 917 -12.81 10.38 -33.18
C ARG A 917 -14.10 9.57 -33.05
N SER A 918 -14.50 9.24 -31.82
CA SER A 918 -15.76 8.58 -31.49
C SER A 918 -16.98 9.48 -31.72
N GLY A 919 -16.81 10.80 -31.92
CA GLY A 919 -17.88 11.78 -31.94
C GLY A 919 -18.53 12.02 -30.58
N ARG A 920 -17.91 11.52 -29.51
CA ARG A 920 -18.47 11.59 -28.15
C ARG A 920 -17.39 11.89 -27.11
N ILE A 921 -17.81 12.60 -26.07
CA ILE A 921 -17.05 12.78 -24.85
C ILE A 921 -17.88 12.34 -23.66
N ALA A 922 -17.24 11.91 -22.59
CA ALA A 922 -17.90 11.68 -21.32
C ALA A 922 -17.29 12.59 -20.23
N VAL A 923 -18.15 13.17 -19.39
CA VAL A 923 -17.75 14.02 -18.28
C VAL A 923 -18.26 13.38 -16.99
N LYS A 924 -17.37 13.12 -16.05
CA LYS A 924 -17.71 12.56 -14.75
C LYS A 924 -17.44 13.61 -13.68
N VAL A 925 -18.41 13.90 -12.85
CA VAL A 925 -18.35 14.85 -11.75
C VAL A 925 -18.52 14.11 -10.43
N ILE A 926 -17.69 14.45 -9.44
CA ILE A 926 -17.67 13.82 -8.12
C ILE A 926 -17.83 14.93 -7.07
N ASN A 927 -18.86 14.80 -6.23
CA ASN A 927 -19.08 15.75 -5.17
C ASN A 927 -18.18 15.48 -3.96
N HIS A 928 -18.29 16.35 -2.94
CA HIS A 928 -17.51 16.21 -1.69
C HIS A 928 -17.97 15.03 -0.81
N LEU A 929 -19.09 14.39 -1.10
CA LEU A 929 -19.58 13.17 -0.45
C LEU A 929 -19.10 11.89 -1.20
N GLY A 930 -18.30 12.05 -2.26
CA GLY A 930 -17.81 10.94 -3.06
C GLY A 930 -18.82 10.40 -4.09
N ASP A 931 -20.03 10.99 -4.18
CA ASP A 931 -20.98 10.56 -5.20
C ASP A 931 -20.55 11.05 -6.58
N GLU A 932 -20.76 10.21 -7.58
CA GLU A 932 -20.35 10.49 -8.94
C GLU A 932 -21.51 10.39 -9.93
N VAL A 933 -21.53 11.30 -10.90
CA VAL A 933 -22.44 11.29 -12.04
C VAL A 933 -21.62 11.46 -13.31
N MET A 934 -21.97 10.70 -14.34
CA MET A 934 -21.39 10.78 -15.68
C MET A 934 -22.40 11.28 -16.70
N LYS A 935 -22.04 12.30 -17.47
CA LYS A 935 -22.79 12.76 -18.65
C LYS A 935 -22.00 12.51 -19.92
N VAL A 936 -22.71 12.06 -20.97
CA VAL A 936 -22.13 11.81 -22.31
C VAL A 936 -22.67 12.87 -23.28
N PHE A 937 -21.75 13.52 -23.99
CA PHE A 937 -22.08 14.55 -24.99
C PHE A 937 -21.65 14.08 -26.37
N ARG A 938 -22.54 14.30 -27.37
CA ARG A 938 -22.19 14.21 -28.78
C ARG A 938 -21.53 15.49 -29.23
N VAL A 939 -20.38 15.36 -29.87
CA VAL A 939 -19.62 16.49 -30.42
C VAL A 939 -19.78 16.48 -31.92
N ALA A 940 -20.57 17.40 -32.42
CA ALA A 940 -20.96 17.50 -33.84
C ALA A 940 -19.81 17.92 -34.78
#